data_afcc81a160f41e4fe4ecd9882ec2cd39
#
_entry.id   afcc81a160f41e4fe4ecd9882ec2cd39
#
_cell.length_a   1.000
_cell.length_b   1.000
_cell.length_c   1.000
_cell.angle_alpha   90.00
_cell.angle_beta   90.00
_cell.angle_gamma   90.00
#
_symmetry.space_group_name_H-M   'P 1'
#
loop_
_entity.id
_entity.type
_entity.pdbx_description
1 polymer ?
#
loop_
_entity_poly.entity_id
_entity_poly.type
_entity_poly.pdbx_seq_one_letter_code
_entity_poly.pdbx_strand_id
1 'polypeptide(L)'
;MGVIRILALTVHSEWQPTGAGGCRPSRLYRFRSAENRKRIRGTTSMNSNLKRLAKATAIALLWTVSAAWAHEGMWMPGQTAEVGAAMRADGLRIDPAQLGRLDVGPLNAIVSLGGCSASFVSPQGLVATNHHCVFGSIQYHSKEGQDYLTNGFLAKSVDEELPAAPGSRIYVIEHMRDVTADMLNGVSDKLNGFARYERLDTNRKTLIAACEEQPNRRCEVWAYYGGASYYLEQKLEIQDVRLVYAPALGIGNFGGETDNWMWPRHTGDFGFYRAYVAPDGSARPYARDNVPYRPKIWLPIARDGVKEGDFVMVAGFPGSTNRLRTADEVRFNFAHYEPLLQRLLSDYAAQIRQATTGNREAQIRYASILQGAENYEKKLAGDLAGADAIGLEARKAAEEKAYRDWVADDPARQARYGAAIRELDAIVAENSRASLEELRQALLDRAQILSSARGLYRWAKEREKSDEDRESGFQDRDRNQTVDQLMQIERRYLPDIDRNLFEAALDEYRRLNEKDRDTAFETALDQIGLDRLYADTKLADTATRLGWLDKPAAAFELSDDPFIKLAVALYPGDIATERAAKDRAGRTQAARATYMQGLRAYRQSIGRSVYPDANGSLRITWGKVTGRTRDGQIWTPFTTAEGLLAKHTGKGEFDAPDAVVAAIRAKDYGPYVAPMLGTLPVDFMSTVDITNGNSGSATLNGRGEFVGLAFDGTLEGVISDWAPDADRDRAIHVDSRFMLWTMDKIDAAGRLLKEMGVRPSSRSCADRKR
;
A
#
# COMPACT_ATOMS: atom_id res chain seq x y z
N MET A 1 -9.41 -1.72 -13.98
CA MET A 1 -8.05 -2.30 -13.94
C MET A 1 -7.34 -2.15 -12.60
N GLY A 2 -7.54 -1.07 -11.81
CA GLY A 2 -6.93 -0.96 -10.48
C GLY A 2 -7.37 -2.02 -9.46
N VAL A 3 -8.61 -2.44 -9.48
CA VAL A 3 -9.21 -3.36 -8.48
C VAL A 3 -8.81 -4.82 -8.71
N ILE A 4 -8.66 -5.25 -9.96
CA ILE A 4 -8.21 -6.62 -10.28
C ILE A 4 -6.75 -6.83 -9.83
N ARG A 5 -5.90 -5.80 -9.91
CA ARG A 5 -4.55 -5.83 -9.33
C ARG A 5 -4.55 -5.83 -7.80
N ILE A 6 -5.52 -5.18 -7.14
CA ILE A 6 -5.60 -5.19 -5.66
C ILE A 6 -5.94 -6.57 -5.13
N LEU A 7 -6.83 -7.33 -5.77
CA LEU A 7 -7.15 -8.71 -5.38
C LEU A 7 -6.01 -9.71 -5.66
N ALA A 8 -5.11 -9.39 -6.61
CA ALA A 8 -3.93 -10.21 -6.95
C ALA A 8 -2.62 -9.74 -6.28
N LEU A 9 -2.54 -8.48 -5.79
CA LEU A 9 -1.33 -7.88 -5.23
C LEU A 9 -1.35 -7.68 -3.71
N THR A 10 -2.49 -7.91 -3.05
CA THR A 10 -2.56 -7.87 -1.58
C THR A 10 -2.18 -9.22 -0.97
N VAL A 11 -0.97 -9.68 -1.23
CA VAL A 11 -0.44 -10.89 -0.63
C VAL A 11 0.92 -10.59 -0.02
N HIS A 12 0.92 -9.96 1.13
CA HIS A 12 2.00 -10.10 2.10
C HIS A 12 1.46 -9.94 3.51
N SER A 13 1.43 -11.04 4.16
CA SER A 13 1.66 -11.48 5.55
C SER A 13 0.70 -11.02 6.65
N GLU A 14 0.33 -11.70 7.65
CA GLU A 14 0.72 -12.81 8.51
C GLU A 14 -0.35 -13.33 9.47
N TRP A 15 0.01 -14.30 10.23
CA TRP A 15 -0.74 -15.34 10.93
C TRP A 15 -0.79 -15.18 12.45
N GLN A 16 -1.82 -15.67 13.15
CA GLN A 16 -2.02 -16.92 13.92
C GLN A 16 -3.41 -17.09 14.52
N PRO A 17 -3.83 -18.32 14.83
CA PRO A 17 -5.14 -18.60 15.38
C PRO A 17 -5.14 -18.91 16.89
N THR A 18 -6.18 -18.56 17.61
CA THR A 18 -6.68 -19.33 18.76
C THR A 18 -8.15 -19.10 19.02
N GLY A 19 -8.85 -20.21 19.22
CA GLY A 19 -9.68 -20.61 20.31
C GLY A 19 -10.93 -19.80 20.65
N ALA A 20 -12.06 -20.46 20.42
CA ALA A 20 -13.41 -20.09 20.74
C ALA A 20 -13.61 -19.70 22.21
N GLY A 21 -14.35 -18.64 22.44
CA GLY A 21 -14.94 -18.27 23.72
C GLY A 21 -16.11 -17.33 23.51
N GLY A 22 -17.32 -17.90 23.43
CA GLY A 22 -18.53 -17.13 23.24
C GLY A 22 -18.90 -16.31 24.46
N CYS A 23 -19.38 -15.10 24.28
CA CYS A 23 -20.22 -14.39 25.22
C CYS A 23 -21.26 -13.55 24.48
N ARG A 24 -22.49 -13.69 24.96
CA ARG A 24 -23.73 -13.10 24.44
C ARG A 24 -23.83 -11.61 24.72
N PRO A 25 -24.63 -10.85 23.93
CA PRO A 25 -24.71 -9.40 24.00
C PRO A 25 -25.59 -8.96 25.19
N SER A 26 -25.17 -7.93 25.91
CA SER A 26 -25.94 -7.27 26.93
C SER A 26 -26.42 -5.88 26.49
N ARG A 27 -27.75 -5.80 26.38
CA ARG A 27 -28.69 -4.69 26.59
C ARG A 27 -28.25 -3.22 26.38
N LEU A 28 -28.91 -2.64 25.42
CA LEU A 28 -29.19 -1.22 25.22
C LEU A 28 -29.69 -0.52 26.48
N TYR A 29 -29.08 0.59 26.85
CA TYR A 29 -29.67 1.62 27.69
C TYR A 29 -29.96 2.88 26.88
N ARG A 30 -31.23 3.21 26.76
CA ARG A 30 -31.74 4.49 26.30
C ARG A 30 -31.64 5.51 27.43
N PHE A 31 -31.02 6.65 27.19
CA PHE A 31 -31.22 7.83 28.01
C PHE A 31 -32.05 8.87 27.27
N ARG A 32 -33.11 9.30 27.91
CA ARG A 32 -34.04 10.37 27.48
C ARG A 32 -33.41 11.74 27.77
N SER A 33 -33.53 12.63 26.81
CA SER A 33 -33.30 14.07 26.96
C SER A 33 -34.40 14.73 27.81
N ALA A 34 -34.00 15.65 28.67
CA ALA A 34 -34.90 16.60 29.30
C ALA A 34 -34.43 18.01 28.97
N GLU A 35 -35.31 18.73 28.28
CA GLU A 35 -35.19 20.16 28.01
C GLU A 35 -35.35 20.98 29.30
N ASN A 36 -34.57 22.01 29.44
CA ASN A 36 -34.94 23.15 30.28
C ASN A 36 -34.45 24.49 29.65
N ARG A 37 -35.37 25.17 29.01
CA ARG A 37 -35.18 26.58 28.57
C ARG A 37 -35.50 27.53 29.72
N LYS A 38 -34.54 28.37 30.11
CA LYS A 38 -34.85 29.64 30.80
C LYS A 38 -34.32 30.80 29.98
N ARG A 39 -35.27 31.66 29.55
CA ARG A 39 -35.00 32.97 28.97
C ARG A 39 -34.57 33.93 30.08
N ILE A 40 -33.48 34.64 29.87
CA ILE A 40 -33.19 35.88 30.59
C ILE A 40 -32.96 36.97 29.53
N ARG A 41 -33.83 37.99 29.51
CA ARG A 41 -33.64 39.26 28.80
C ARG A 41 -32.89 40.19 29.72
N GLY A 42 -31.77 40.75 29.27
CA GLY A 42 -31.07 41.85 29.90
C GLY A 42 -30.33 42.65 28.82
N THR A 43 -30.88 43.79 28.46
CA THR A 43 -30.26 44.79 27.59
C THR A 43 -29.31 45.66 28.40
N THR A 44 -28.03 45.62 28.13
CA THR A 44 -27.04 46.64 28.58
C THR A 44 -26.22 47.11 27.39
N SER A 45 -26.25 48.41 27.19
CA SER A 45 -25.53 49.15 26.13
C SER A 45 -24.01 49.07 26.38
N MET A 46 -23.28 48.53 25.43
CA MET A 46 -21.82 48.41 25.49
C MET A 46 -21.11 49.65 24.94
N ASN A 47 -20.17 50.16 25.68
CA ASN A 47 -19.35 51.35 25.46
C ASN A 47 -18.42 51.19 24.24
N SER A 48 -18.20 52.25 23.46
CA SER A 48 -17.50 52.25 22.15
C SER A 48 -16.04 51.79 22.18
N ASN A 49 -15.39 51.78 23.34
CA ASN A 49 -14.01 51.33 23.51
C ASN A 49 -13.89 49.77 23.54
N LEU A 50 -14.93 49.06 24.00
CA LEU A 50 -14.95 47.58 23.94
C LEU A 50 -15.12 47.05 22.49
N LYS A 51 -15.76 47.82 21.62
CA LYS A 51 -15.92 47.45 20.20
C LYS A 51 -14.60 47.51 19.40
N ARG A 52 -13.66 48.40 19.83
CA ARG A 52 -12.33 48.46 19.21
C ARG A 52 -11.40 47.33 19.68
N LEU A 53 -11.47 46.97 20.97
CA LEU A 53 -10.73 45.80 21.50
C LEU A 53 -11.26 44.48 20.90
N ALA A 54 -12.57 44.31 20.81
CA ALA A 54 -13.16 43.09 20.21
C ALA A 54 -12.81 42.92 18.72
N LYS A 55 -12.66 44.03 17.96
CA LYS A 55 -12.18 43.95 16.56
C LYS A 55 -10.70 43.63 16.47
N ALA A 56 -9.85 44.14 17.37
CA ALA A 56 -8.43 43.82 17.40
C ALA A 56 -8.20 42.34 17.81
N THR A 57 -8.97 41.80 18.76
CA THR A 57 -8.90 40.43 19.20
C THR A 57 -9.45 39.47 18.13
N ALA A 58 -10.51 39.85 17.38
CA ALA A 58 -11.04 39.06 16.28
C ALA A 58 -10.07 39.00 15.07
N ILE A 59 -9.30 40.07 14.80
CA ILE A 59 -8.27 40.10 13.77
C ILE A 59 -7.04 39.28 14.21
N ALA A 60 -6.67 39.27 15.48
CA ALA A 60 -5.60 38.44 16.02
C ALA A 60 -5.97 36.91 16.03
N LEU A 61 -7.24 36.58 16.27
CA LEU A 61 -7.73 35.20 16.18
C LEU A 61 -7.85 34.67 14.74
N LEU A 62 -8.01 35.56 13.75
CA LEU A 62 -8.04 35.14 12.33
C LEU A 62 -6.64 34.78 11.76
N TRP A 63 -5.55 35.14 12.46
CA TRP A 63 -4.18 34.78 12.08
C TRP A 63 -3.70 33.46 12.68
N THR A 64 -4.42 32.86 13.64
CA THR A 64 -4.05 31.59 14.26
C THR A 64 -4.69 30.35 13.62
N VAL A 65 -5.62 30.53 12.68
CA VAL A 65 -6.30 29.42 12.01
C VAL A 65 -5.50 28.88 10.80
N SER A 66 -4.44 29.56 10.36
CA SER A 66 -3.64 29.15 9.19
C SER A 66 -2.61 28.05 9.48
N ALA A 67 -2.42 27.60 10.72
CA ALA A 67 -1.38 26.65 11.07
C ALA A 67 -1.82 25.16 11.03
N ALA A 68 -3.11 24.87 10.91
CA ALA A 68 -3.63 23.49 11.01
C ALA A 68 -3.56 22.70 9.70
N TRP A 69 -3.20 23.33 8.58
CA TRP A 69 -3.23 22.69 7.24
C TRP A 69 -1.86 22.28 6.72
N ALA A 70 -0.78 22.49 7.47
CA ALA A 70 0.59 22.28 6.99
C ALA A 70 1.02 20.81 6.92
N HIS A 71 0.24 19.89 7.48
CA HIS A 71 0.61 18.47 7.58
C HIS A 71 -0.15 17.54 6.62
N GLU A 72 -1.15 18.06 5.89
CA GLU A 72 -1.91 17.29 4.91
C GLU A 72 -1.17 17.25 3.58
N GLY A 73 -1.09 16.06 2.97
CA GLY A 73 -0.72 15.87 1.58
C GLY A 73 0.46 14.93 1.34
N MET A 74 0.31 14.16 0.27
CA MET A 74 1.35 13.28 -0.26
C MET A 74 2.00 13.96 -1.47
N TRP A 75 3.03 14.76 -1.21
CA TRP A 75 3.62 15.69 -2.14
C TRP A 75 4.59 15.02 -3.12
N MET A 76 4.55 15.42 -4.37
CA MET A 76 5.54 14.99 -5.35
C MET A 76 6.92 15.61 -5.04
N PRO A 77 8.03 14.95 -5.40
CA PRO A 77 9.38 15.53 -5.25
C PRO A 77 9.49 16.93 -5.85
N GLY A 78 8.90 17.19 -7.03
CA GLY A 78 8.89 18.51 -7.68
C GLY A 78 8.11 19.59 -6.93
N GLN A 79 7.24 19.25 -5.97
CA GLN A 79 6.44 20.20 -5.18
C GLN A 79 7.12 20.62 -3.86
N THR A 80 8.26 20.05 -3.50
CA THR A 80 8.95 20.36 -2.24
C THR A 80 9.33 21.85 -2.11
N ALA A 81 9.58 22.52 -3.23
CA ALA A 81 9.85 23.97 -3.24
C ALA A 81 8.60 24.78 -2.83
N GLU A 82 7.39 24.33 -3.23
CA GLU A 82 6.12 25.01 -2.90
C GLU A 82 5.81 24.96 -1.39
N VAL A 83 6.09 23.82 -0.76
CA VAL A 83 5.80 23.56 0.65
C VAL A 83 7.02 23.74 1.57
N GLY A 84 8.17 24.06 1.01
CA GLY A 84 9.46 24.11 1.72
C GLY A 84 9.50 25.13 2.88
N ALA A 85 8.77 26.24 2.77
CA ALA A 85 8.68 27.20 3.86
C ALA A 85 7.95 26.61 5.08
N ALA A 86 6.87 25.88 4.87
CA ALA A 86 6.12 25.18 5.94
C ALA A 86 6.98 24.07 6.56
N MET A 87 7.64 23.23 5.74
CA MET A 87 8.55 22.19 6.23
C MET A 87 9.66 22.76 7.13
N ARG A 88 10.26 23.89 6.74
CA ARG A 88 11.30 24.57 7.55
C ARG A 88 10.73 25.12 8.87
N ALA A 89 9.54 25.69 8.84
CA ALA A 89 8.87 26.17 10.06
C ALA A 89 8.59 25.03 11.06
N ASP A 90 8.32 23.83 10.55
CA ASP A 90 8.08 22.64 11.36
C ASP A 90 9.37 21.95 11.82
N GLY A 91 10.53 22.24 11.22
CA GLY A 91 11.82 21.74 11.69
C GLY A 91 12.72 21.08 10.65
N LEU A 92 12.37 21.13 9.35
CA LEU A 92 13.26 20.66 8.29
C LEU A 92 14.54 21.49 8.23
N ARG A 93 15.70 20.84 8.22
CA ARG A 93 17.03 21.46 8.16
C ARG A 93 17.75 21.27 6.82
N ILE A 94 17.26 20.34 6.00
CA ILE A 94 17.71 20.14 4.62
C ILE A 94 17.12 21.28 3.76
N ASP A 95 17.84 21.71 2.74
CA ASP A 95 17.26 22.62 1.74
C ASP A 95 16.14 21.90 0.97
N PRO A 96 14.88 22.42 1.00
CA PRO A 96 13.77 21.82 0.25
C PRO A 96 14.04 21.65 -1.25
N ALA A 97 14.82 22.54 -1.86
CA ALA A 97 15.21 22.41 -3.26
C ALA A 97 16.15 21.23 -3.51
N GLN A 98 16.99 20.89 -2.53
CA GLN A 98 17.82 19.66 -2.59
C GLN A 98 17.02 18.42 -2.25
N LEU A 99 16.05 18.51 -1.33
CA LEU A 99 15.20 17.41 -0.98
C LEU A 99 14.43 16.86 -2.19
N GLY A 100 13.91 17.74 -3.06
CA GLY A 100 13.18 17.32 -4.26
C GLY A 100 14.05 16.74 -5.38
N ARG A 101 15.38 16.74 -5.24
CA ARG A 101 16.31 16.22 -6.24
C ARG A 101 16.61 14.73 -6.02
N LEU A 102 16.42 13.93 -7.06
CA LEU A 102 16.66 12.48 -7.03
C LEU A 102 18.15 12.09 -7.18
N ASP A 103 19.04 13.04 -7.47
CA ASP A 103 20.45 12.78 -7.75
C ASP A 103 21.39 13.09 -6.57
N VAL A 104 20.96 13.90 -5.60
CA VAL A 104 21.83 14.40 -4.53
C VAL A 104 21.21 14.36 -3.12
N GLY A 105 19.91 14.10 -2.99
CA GLY A 105 19.21 14.16 -1.72
C GLY A 105 18.91 12.78 -1.13
N PRO A 106 18.34 12.71 0.07
CA PRO A 106 17.99 11.45 0.73
C PRO A 106 16.99 10.61 -0.08
N LEU A 107 16.24 11.22 -1.02
CA LEU A 107 15.28 10.50 -1.86
C LEU A 107 15.93 9.48 -2.81
N ASN A 108 17.22 9.63 -3.16
CA ASN A 108 17.92 8.63 -3.96
C ASN A 108 18.16 7.32 -3.21
N ALA A 109 18.12 7.37 -1.88
CA ALA A 109 18.20 6.16 -1.06
C ALA A 109 16.86 5.43 -0.91
N ILE A 110 15.74 6.07 -1.30
CA ILE A 110 14.40 5.49 -1.19
C ILE A 110 14.12 4.64 -2.42
N VAL A 111 13.67 3.41 -2.20
CA VAL A 111 13.44 2.42 -3.25
C VAL A 111 12.07 1.76 -3.10
N SER A 112 11.51 1.28 -4.22
CA SER A 112 10.27 0.52 -4.23
C SER A 112 10.56 -0.97 -4.30
N LEU A 113 9.79 -1.75 -3.56
CA LEU A 113 9.74 -3.21 -3.65
C LEU A 113 8.55 -3.72 -4.50
N GLY A 114 7.83 -2.81 -5.14
CA GLY A 114 6.65 -3.11 -5.97
C GLY A 114 5.31 -3.11 -5.20
N GLY A 115 5.31 -3.21 -3.88
CA GLY A 115 4.12 -3.15 -3.02
C GLY A 115 4.41 -2.52 -1.66
N CYS A 116 5.69 -2.48 -1.29
CA CYS A 116 6.23 -1.80 -0.12
C CYS A 116 7.28 -0.77 -0.55
N SER A 117 7.54 0.15 0.35
CA SER A 117 8.69 1.05 0.30
C SER A 117 9.88 0.46 1.05
N ALA A 118 11.07 0.95 0.74
CA ALA A 118 12.29 0.56 1.44
C ALA A 118 13.36 1.65 1.27
N SER A 119 14.52 1.48 1.90
CA SER A 119 15.63 2.42 1.76
C SER A 119 16.99 1.78 1.93
N PHE A 120 17.98 2.25 1.15
CA PHE A 120 19.38 1.90 1.39
C PHE A 120 19.86 2.53 2.69
N VAL A 121 20.46 1.69 3.55
CA VAL A 121 21.03 2.09 4.85
C VAL A 121 22.51 1.76 4.98
N SER A 122 23.14 1.31 3.89
CA SER A 122 24.57 1.04 3.82
C SER A 122 25.15 1.28 2.44
N PRO A 123 26.49 1.50 2.33
CA PRO A 123 27.19 1.61 1.05
C PRO A 123 27.32 0.28 0.30
N GLN A 124 26.84 -0.82 0.87
CA GLN A 124 26.92 -2.18 0.30
C GLN A 124 25.54 -2.73 -0.03
N GLY A 125 24.58 -1.87 -0.35
CA GLY A 125 23.27 -2.26 -0.86
C GLY A 125 22.34 -2.92 0.17
N LEU A 126 22.59 -2.75 1.48
CA LEU A 126 21.66 -3.19 2.53
C LEU A 126 20.41 -2.29 2.51
N VAL A 127 19.24 -2.90 2.46
CA VAL A 127 17.94 -2.26 2.31
C VAL A 127 17.09 -2.56 3.52
N ALA A 128 16.69 -1.51 4.24
CA ALA A 128 15.74 -1.60 5.35
C ALA A 128 14.31 -1.47 4.87
N THR A 129 13.43 -2.31 5.37
CA THR A 129 11.97 -2.30 5.12
C THR A 129 11.25 -2.93 6.31
N ASN A 130 9.92 -3.11 6.22
CA ASN A 130 9.17 -3.79 7.27
C ASN A 130 9.36 -5.32 7.26
N HIS A 131 9.10 -5.96 8.41
CA HIS A 131 9.04 -7.41 8.54
C HIS A 131 7.98 -8.00 7.61
N HIS A 132 6.79 -7.43 7.61
CA HIS A 132 5.74 -7.90 6.72
C HIS A 132 6.07 -7.74 5.23
N CYS A 133 6.98 -6.83 4.84
CA CYS A 133 7.46 -6.70 3.47
C CYS A 133 8.49 -7.78 3.08
N VAL A 134 9.20 -8.38 4.03
CA VAL A 134 10.13 -9.51 3.79
C VAL A 134 9.45 -10.86 4.02
N PHE A 135 8.24 -10.88 4.51
CA PHE A 135 7.53 -12.08 4.95
C PHE A 135 7.32 -13.11 3.84
N GLY A 136 7.00 -12.69 2.62
CA GLY A 136 6.89 -13.59 1.48
C GLY A 136 8.18 -14.38 1.21
N SER A 137 9.35 -13.77 1.46
CA SER A 137 10.64 -14.44 1.34
C SER A 137 10.91 -15.39 2.52
N ILE A 138 10.50 -15.01 3.73
CA ILE A 138 10.59 -15.89 4.90
C ILE A 138 9.69 -17.12 4.69
N GLN A 139 8.45 -16.91 4.24
CA GLN A 139 7.50 -17.97 3.92
C GLN A 139 8.05 -18.92 2.84
N TYR A 140 8.60 -18.36 1.76
CA TYR A 140 9.15 -19.14 0.65
C TYR A 140 10.23 -20.13 1.09
N HIS A 141 11.06 -19.74 2.06
CA HIS A 141 12.14 -20.58 2.60
C HIS A 141 11.72 -21.40 3.83
N SER A 142 10.53 -21.19 4.38
CA SER A 142 10.03 -21.97 5.51
C SER A 142 9.42 -23.29 5.05
N LYS A 143 9.67 -24.35 5.82
CA LYS A 143 9.12 -25.69 5.65
C LYS A 143 9.14 -26.40 7.00
N GLU A 144 8.48 -27.56 7.05
CA GLU A 144 8.56 -28.41 8.24
C GLU A 144 10.03 -28.74 8.58
N GLY A 145 10.40 -28.50 9.85
CA GLY A 145 11.79 -28.64 10.35
C GLY A 145 12.70 -27.42 10.09
N GLN A 146 12.25 -26.42 9.35
CA GLN A 146 12.98 -25.18 9.10
C GLN A 146 12.00 -23.99 9.08
N ASP A 147 11.56 -23.56 10.26
CA ASP A 147 10.52 -22.55 10.44
C ASP A 147 11.12 -21.16 10.64
N TYR A 148 11.47 -20.49 9.56
CA TYR A 148 11.90 -19.09 9.57
C TYR A 148 10.75 -18.11 9.87
N LEU A 149 9.48 -18.53 9.62
CA LEU A 149 8.32 -17.73 9.98
C LEU A 149 8.28 -17.46 11.47
N THR A 150 8.38 -18.51 12.29
CA THR A 150 8.32 -18.36 13.75
C THR A 150 9.64 -17.84 14.33
N ASN A 151 10.78 -18.34 13.83
CA ASN A 151 12.08 -18.13 14.49
C ASN A 151 12.90 -16.96 13.94
N GLY A 152 12.45 -16.35 12.84
CA GLY A 152 13.25 -15.34 12.13
C GLY A 152 14.40 -15.92 11.33
N PHE A 153 15.16 -15.04 10.69
CA PHE A 153 16.33 -15.37 9.88
C PHE A 153 17.44 -14.33 10.05
N LEU A 154 18.67 -14.76 10.18
CA LEU A 154 19.85 -13.91 10.13
C LEU A 154 20.97 -14.59 9.34
N ALA A 155 21.37 -14.01 8.22
CA ALA A 155 22.59 -14.40 7.50
C ALA A 155 23.83 -13.92 8.27
N LYS A 156 24.68 -14.84 8.71
CA LYS A 156 25.92 -14.53 9.44
C LYS A 156 27.03 -14.06 8.52
N SER A 157 26.95 -14.40 7.24
CA SER A 157 27.88 -13.96 6.18
C SER A 157 27.09 -13.60 4.92
N VAL A 158 27.76 -13.00 3.95
CA VAL A 158 27.19 -12.68 2.63
C VAL A 158 26.78 -13.95 1.87
N ASP A 159 27.51 -15.03 2.05
CA ASP A 159 27.24 -16.32 1.38
C ASP A 159 26.00 -17.04 1.93
N GLU A 160 25.54 -16.66 3.14
CA GLU A 160 24.33 -17.20 3.75
C GLU A 160 23.06 -16.41 3.39
N GLU A 161 23.18 -15.27 2.68
CA GLU A 161 22.05 -14.45 2.28
C GLU A 161 21.20 -15.21 1.24
N LEU A 162 19.92 -15.42 1.53
CA LEU A 162 19.01 -16.25 0.75
C LEU A 162 18.39 -15.46 -0.40
N PRO A 163 18.28 -16.01 -1.63
CA PRO A 163 17.49 -15.39 -2.68
C PRO A 163 16.10 -15.06 -2.15
N ALA A 164 15.59 -13.87 -2.43
CA ALA A 164 14.22 -13.52 -2.07
C ALA A 164 13.20 -14.38 -2.84
N ALA A 165 11.94 -14.35 -2.44
CA ALA A 165 10.88 -15.06 -3.16
C ALA A 165 10.88 -14.67 -4.66
N PRO A 166 10.53 -15.59 -5.57
CA PRO A 166 10.43 -15.28 -6.99
C PRO A 166 9.59 -14.04 -7.24
N GLY A 167 10.03 -13.18 -8.15
CA GLY A 167 9.36 -11.92 -8.46
C GLY A 167 9.77 -10.72 -7.57
N SER A 168 10.55 -10.95 -6.52
CA SER A 168 11.10 -9.84 -5.71
C SER A 168 12.00 -8.93 -6.55
N ARG A 169 11.78 -7.63 -6.45
CA ARG A 169 12.54 -6.59 -7.17
C ARG A 169 12.85 -5.43 -6.26
N ILE A 170 13.93 -4.72 -6.55
CA ILE A 170 14.22 -3.40 -5.98
C ILE A 170 14.29 -2.42 -7.13
N TYR A 171 13.43 -1.40 -7.10
CA TYR A 171 13.39 -0.33 -8.07
C TYR A 171 14.03 0.94 -7.50
N VAL A 172 15.11 1.40 -8.12
CA VAL A 172 15.82 2.63 -7.75
C VAL A 172 15.45 3.71 -8.75
N ILE A 173 14.78 4.78 -8.33
CA ILE A 173 14.42 5.87 -9.23
C ILE A 173 15.68 6.66 -9.62
N GLU A 174 15.91 6.81 -10.92
CA GLU A 174 17.01 7.58 -11.46
C GLU A 174 16.57 8.94 -11.99
N HIS A 175 15.45 8.97 -12.71
CA HIS A 175 14.92 10.17 -13.34
C HIS A 175 13.39 10.21 -13.30
N MET A 176 12.86 11.43 -13.25
CA MET A 176 11.43 11.73 -13.37
C MET A 176 11.26 12.98 -14.21
N ARG A 177 10.47 12.92 -15.30
CA ARG A 177 10.26 14.07 -16.20
C ARG A 177 8.78 14.20 -16.60
N ASP A 178 8.33 15.43 -16.79
CA ASP A 178 7.01 15.73 -17.34
C ASP A 178 6.96 15.30 -18.82
N VAL A 179 5.96 14.50 -19.17
CA VAL A 179 5.67 13.99 -20.52
C VAL A 179 4.23 14.27 -20.93
N THR A 180 3.62 15.27 -20.32
CA THR A 180 2.20 15.59 -20.55
C THR A 180 1.92 15.91 -22.01
N ALA A 181 2.79 16.69 -22.66
CA ALA A 181 2.64 17.05 -24.07
C ALA A 181 2.76 15.81 -24.99
N ASP A 182 3.73 14.93 -24.71
CA ASP A 182 3.95 13.70 -25.47
C ASP A 182 2.76 12.74 -25.30
N MET A 183 2.27 12.58 -24.08
CA MET A 183 1.10 11.73 -23.77
C MET A 183 -0.19 12.21 -24.44
N LEU A 184 -0.36 13.52 -24.56
CA LEU A 184 -1.56 14.12 -25.17
C LEU A 184 -1.40 14.34 -26.68
N ASN A 185 -0.30 13.94 -27.29
CA ASN A 185 -0.09 14.08 -28.73
C ASN A 185 -1.10 13.26 -29.53
N GLY A 186 -1.87 13.93 -30.41
CA GLY A 186 -2.95 13.32 -31.21
C GLY A 186 -4.22 12.98 -30.41
N VAL A 187 -4.27 13.30 -29.11
CA VAL A 187 -5.48 13.17 -28.29
C VAL A 187 -6.36 14.41 -28.50
N SER A 188 -7.57 14.22 -28.97
CA SER A 188 -8.53 15.32 -29.23
C SER A 188 -9.93 14.97 -28.74
N ASP A 189 -10.77 16.00 -28.59
CA ASP A 189 -12.18 15.84 -28.19
C ASP A 189 -13.05 15.17 -29.25
N LYS A 190 -12.50 14.92 -30.45
CA LYS A 190 -13.21 14.18 -31.52
C LYS A 190 -13.10 12.66 -31.37
N LEU A 191 -12.20 12.17 -30.55
CA LEU A 191 -12.03 10.74 -30.30
C LEU A 191 -13.15 10.24 -29.37
N ASN A 192 -13.77 9.10 -29.71
CA ASN A 192 -14.62 8.40 -28.76
C ASN A 192 -13.76 7.82 -27.60
N GLY A 193 -14.40 7.32 -26.55
CA GLY A 193 -13.71 6.85 -25.36
C GLY A 193 -12.65 5.77 -25.66
N PHE A 194 -13.03 4.76 -26.45
CA PHE A 194 -12.12 3.67 -26.83
C PHE A 194 -10.92 4.19 -27.63
N ALA A 195 -11.15 4.97 -28.68
CA ALA A 195 -10.08 5.52 -29.51
C ALA A 195 -9.15 6.47 -28.72
N ARG A 196 -9.70 7.21 -27.74
CA ARG A 196 -8.93 8.04 -26.83
C ARG A 196 -8.04 7.20 -25.93
N TYR A 197 -8.58 6.13 -25.33
CA TYR A 197 -7.80 5.18 -24.53
C TYR A 197 -6.65 4.59 -25.34
N GLU A 198 -6.92 4.05 -26.53
CA GLU A 198 -5.91 3.45 -27.39
C GLU A 198 -4.82 4.46 -27.78
N ARG A 199 -5.18 5.71 -28.06
CA ARG A 199 -4.19 6.75 -28.36
C ARG A 199 -3.26 7.04 -27.17
N LEU A 200 -3.83 7.17 -25.98
CA LEU A 200 -3.05 7.37 -24.76
C LEU A 200 -2.17 6.15 -24.45
N ASP A 201 -2.68 4.96 -24.69
CA ASP A 201 -1.92 3.71 -24.47
C ASP A 201 -0.76 3.57 -25.45
N THR A 202 -0.97 3.88 -26.75
CA THR A 202 0.08 3.91 -27.74
C THR A 202 1.18 4.94 -27.38
N ASN A 203 0.79 6.17 -27.03
CA ASN A 203 1.74 7.20 -26.62
C ASN A 203 2.55 6.77 -25.40
N ARG A 204 1.89 6.16 -24.40
CA ARG A 204 2.54 5.61 -23.20
C ARG A 204 3.56 4.53 -23.55
N LYS A 205 3.19 3.54 -24.36
CA LYS A 205 4.07 2.45 -24.79
C LYS A 205 5.28 2.97 -25.56
N THR A 206 5.08 3.93 -26.46
CA THR A 206 6.18 4.58 -27.21
C THR A 206 7.18 5.26 -26.27
N LEU A 207 6.68 6.00 -25.26
CA LEU A 207 7.55 6.67 -24.28
C LEU A 207 8.31 5.67 -23.40
N ILE A 208 7.66 4.58 -23.01
CA ILE A 208 8.28 3.51 -22.22
C ILE A 208 9.34 2.81 -23.04
N ALA A 209 9.04 2.38 -24.27
CA ALA A 209 9.99 1.69 -25.15
C ALA A 209 11.25 2.53 -25.37
N ALA A 210 11.11 3.81 -25.71
CA ALA A 210 12.24 4.71 -25.88
C ALA A 210 13.07 4.91 -24.60
N CYS A 211 12.42 4.89 -23.42
CA CYS A 211 13.10 4.99 -22.14
C CYS A 211 13.90 3.70 -21.82
N GLU A 212 13.38 2.55 -22.18
CA GLU A 212 13.94 1.21 -21.90
C GLU A 212 14.98 0.75 -22.93
N GLU A 213 15.28 1.54 -23.97
CA GLU A 213 16.45 1.30 -24.84
C GLU A 213 17.76 1.24 -24.04
N GLN A 214 17.80 1.90 -22.86
CA GLN A 214 18.91 1.76 -21.93
C GLN A 214 18.81 0.43 -21.18
N PRO A 215 19.86 -0.40 -21.19
CA PRO A 215 19.84 -1.71 -20.54
C PRO A 215 19.48 -1.63 -19.04
N ASN A 216 18.71 -2.59 -18.57
CA ASN A 216 18.33 -2.74 -17.16
C ASN A 216 17.49 -1.59 -16.60
N ARG A 217 16.81 -0.84 -17.46
CA ARG A 217 15.86 0.19 -17.03
C ARG A 217 14.44 -0.33 -17.12
N ARG A 218 13.64 0.03 -16.13
CA ARG A 218 12.19 -0.16 -16.11
C ARG A 218 11.56 1.22 -16.05
N CYS A 219 10.69 1.52 -17.02
CA CYS A 219 10.08 2.83 -17.15
C CYS A 219 8.57 2.74 -16.98
N GLU A 220 7.99 3.76 -16.35
CA GLU A 220 6.55 3.87 -16.14
C GLU A 220 6.08 5.30 -16.37
N VAL A 221 4.87 5.45 -16.92
CA VAL A 221 4.21 6.75 -17.05
C VAL A 221 3.06 6.85 -16.06
N TRP A 222 3.20 7.76 -15.13
CA TRP A 222 2.22 8.05 -14.08
C TRP A 222 1.29 9.18 -14.47
N ALA A 223 -0.03 8.98 -14.30
CA ALA A 223 -1.03 10.02 -14.47
C ALA A 223 -1.32 10.71 -13.15
N TYR A 224 -1.36 12.04 -13.16
CA TYR A 224 -1.70 12.88 -12.03
C TYR A 224 -2.92 13.73 -12.34
N TYR A 225 -3.67 14.10 -11.28
CA TYR A 225 -4.88 14.90 -11.39
C TYR A 225 -5.87 14.38 -12.45
N GLY A 226 -6.08 13.05 -12.43
CA GLY A 226 -7.01 12.39 -13.35
C GLY A 226 -6.59 12.43 -14.82
N GLY A 227 -5.30 12.55 -15.10
CA GLY A 227 -4.73 12.62 -16.45
C GLY A 227 -4.62 14.06 -16.98
N ALA A 228 -4.66 15.07 -16.11
CA ALA A 228 -4.33 16.45 -16.48
C ALA A 228 -2.81 16.68 -16.61
N SER A 229 -1.99 15.81 -16.03
CA SER A 229 -0.54 15.78 -16.22
C SER A 229 0.00 14.35 -16.15
N TYR A 230 1.15 14.11 -16.80
CA TYR A 230 1.81 12.82 -16.88
C TYR A 230 3.31 12.96 -16.66
N TYR A 231 3.89 12.01 -15.90
CA TYR A 231 5.32 11.96 -15.65
C TYR A 231 5.87 10.59 -16.00
N LEU A 232 6.99 10.57 -16.73
CA LEU A 232 7.78 9.36 -16.99
C LEU A 232 8.78 9.19 -15.86
N GLU A 233 8.76 8.04 -15.22
CA GLU A 233 9.69 7.62 -14.19
C GLU A 233 10.61 6.54 -14.76
N GLN A 234 11.92 6.78 -14.72
CA GLN A 234 12.96 5.82 -15.11
C GLN A 234 13.58 5.24 -13.85
N LYS A 235 13.62 3.91 -13.78
CA LYS A 235 14.12 3.13 -12.64
C LYS A 235 15.20 2.15 -13.08
N LEU A 236 16.21 1.95 -12.24
CA LEU A 236 17.04 0.75 -12.30
C LEU A 236 16.25 -0.39 -11.66
N GLU A 237 16.04 -1.49 -12.39
CA GLU A 237 15.40 -2.70 -11.88
C GLU A 237 16.44 -3.70 -11.41
N ILE A 238 16.61 -3.87 -10.12
CA ILE A 238 17.51 -4.86 -9.52
C ILE A 238 16.72 -6.16 -9.30
N GLN A 239 17.17 -7.24 -9.95
CA GLN A 239 16.48 -8.54 -10.00
C GLN A 239 17.03 -9.55 -8.99
N ASP A 240 18.30 -9.46 -8.59
CA ASP A 240 18.88 -10.28 -7.52
C ASP A 240 18.73 -9.57 -6.18
N VAL A 241 17.65 -9.92 -5.49
CA VAL A 241 17.33 -9.45 -4.14
C VAL A 241 17.52 -10.62 -3.18
N ARG A 242 18.22 -10.39 -2.04
CA ARG A 242 18.46 -11.46 -1.06
C ARG A 242 17.97 -11.05 0.32
N LEU A 243 17.32 -11.99 1.01
CA LEU A 243 16.92 -11.87 2.41
C LEU A 243 18.18 -11.94 3.27
N VAL A 244 18.38 -10.94 4.11
CA VAL A 244 19.56 -10.81 5.00
C VAL A 244 19.18 -11.02 6.44
N TYR A 245 18.05 -10.42 6.86
CA TYR A 245 17.59 -10.48 8.24
C TYR A 245 16.08 -10.24 8.35
N ALA A 246 15.47 -11.01 9.21
CA ALA A 246 14.13 -10.76 9.72
C ALA A 246 14.07 -11.25 11.18
N PRO A 247 13.61 -10.45 12.15
CA PRO A 247 13.44 -10.91 13.52
C PRO A 247 12.40 -12.02 13.61
N ALA A 248 12.38 -12.73 14.73
CA ALA A 248 11.35 -13.73 15.03
C ALA A 248 9.95 -13.12 14.99
N LEU A 249 8.94 -13.92 14.64
CA LEU A 249 7.54 -13.50 14.52
C LEU A 249 7.04 -12.75 15.76
N GLY A 250 7.36 -13.25 16.97
CA GLY A 250 6.99 -12.62 18.23
C GLY A 250 7.71 -11.28 18.51
N ILE A 251 8.52 -10.78 17.57
CA ILE A 251 9.05 -9.41 17.53
C ILE A 251 8.44 -8.68 16.34
N GLY A 252 8.60 -9.25 15.13
CA GLY A 252 8.22 -8.63 13.87
C GLY A 252 6.71 -8.43 13.69
N ASN A 253 5.92 -9.25 14.38
CA ASN A 253 4.46 -9.18 14.37
C ASN A 253 3.84 -9.40 15.76
N PHE A 254 4.47 -8.88 16.81
CA PHE A 254 3.93 -8.96 18.17
C PHE A 254 2.59 -8.22 18.25
N GLY A 255 1.55 -8.93 18.70
CA GLY A 255 0.17 -8.43 18.77
C GLY A 255 -0.70 -8.81 17.57
N GLY A 256 -0.11 -9.36 16.49
CA GLY A 256 -0.82 -9.93 15.33
C GLY A 256 -1.94 -9.05 14.81
N GLU A 257 -3.06 -9.68 14.38
CA GLU A 257 -4.26 -8.97 13.94
C GLU A 257 -5.01 -8.24 15.06
N THR A 258 -4.83 -8.66 16.31
CA THR A 258 -5.43 -7.97 17.46
C THR A 258 -4.94 -6.53 17.56
N ASP A 259 -3.64 -6.31 17.43
CA ASP A 259 -3.03 -4.97 17.50
C ASP A 259 -2.90 -4.29 16.12
N ASN A 260 -3.23 -4.95 15.01
CA ASN A 260 -3.17 -4.37 13.68
C ASN A 260 -4.09 -3.13 13.57
N TRP A 261 -3.57 -2.02 13.06
CA TRP A 261 -4.23 -0.69 13.02
C TRP A 261 -4.59 -0.12 14.41
N MET A 262 -3.98 -0.62 15.49
CA MET A 262 -4.34 -0.23 16.85
C MET A 262 -3.19 0.48 17.56
N TRP A 263 -3.55 1.34 18.53
CA TRP A 263 -2.62 1.93 19.48
C TRP A 263 -3.09 1.69 20.92
N PRO A 264 -2.22 1.36 21.88
CA PRO A 264 -0.73 1.33 21.80
C PRO A 264 -0.21 0.07 21.11
N ARG A 265 0.75 0.24 20.18
CA ARG A 265 1.42 -0.82 19.40
C ARG A 265 2.78 -1.15 19.98
N HIS A 266 3.22 -2.43 19.88
CA HIS A 266 4.52 -2.88 20.41
C HIS A 266 5.19 -3.86 19.43
N THR A 267 5.19 -3.55 18.17
CA THR A 267 5.60 -4.43 17.08
C THR A 267 6.92 -3.98 16.50
N GLY A 268 7.95 -4.84 16.53
CA GLY A 268 9.21 -4.58 15.84
C GLY A 268 9.13 -4.92 14.35
N ASP A 269 8.28 -4.22 13.60
CA ASP A 269 8.01 -4.50 12.19
C ASP A 269 9.14 -3.97 11.29
N PHE A 270 10.26 -4.71 11.24
CA PHE A 270 11.41 -4.38 10.40
C PHE A 270 12.12 -5.63 9.88
N GLY A 271 12.76 -5.49 8.71
CA GLY A 271 13.58 -6.53 8.11
C GLY A 271 14.55 -5.95 7.09
N PHE A 272 15.45 -6.78 6.58
CA PHE A 272 16.48 -6.33 5.64
C PHE A 272 16.61 -7.26 4.45
N TYR A 273 16.64 -6.65 3.28
CA TYR A 273 17.15 -7.23 2.05
C TYR A 273 18.53 -6.69 1.71
N ARG A 274 19.18 -7.30 0.72
CA ARG A 274 20.32 -6.72 0.01
C ARG A 274 20.10 -6.79 -1.49
N ALA A 275 20.45 -5.71 -2.15
CA ALA A 275 20.48 -5.60 -3.60
C ALA A 275 21.81 -6.15 -4.14
N TYR A 276 21.74 -6.97 -5.21
CA TYR A 276 22.90 -7.54 -5.90
C TYR A 276 22.86 -7.23 -7.39
N VAL A 277 24.02 -7.09 -7.98
CA VAL A 277 24.23 -6.85 -9.42
C VAL A 277 25.39 -7.71 -9.92
N ALA A 278 25.52 -7.82 -11.24
CA ALA A 278 26.70 -8.43 -11.84
C ALA A 278 28.00 -7.68 -11.46
N PRO A 279 29.20 -8.29 -11.57
CA PRO A 279 30.47 -7.63 -11.26
C PRO A 279 30.74 -6.37 -12.08
N ASP A 280 30.17 -6.23 -13.28
CA ASP A 280 30.22 -5.03 -14.12
C ASP A 280 29.19 -3.95 -13.74
N GLY A 281 28.36 -4.20 -12.71
CA GLY A 281 27.32 -3.29 -12.24
C GLY A 281 25.98 -3.41 -12.97
N SER A 282 25.86 -4.27 -13.99
CA SER A 282 24.59 -4.52 -14.66
C SER A 282 23.61 -5.31 -13.81
N ALA A 283 22.31 -4.96 -13.87
CA ALA A 283 21.29 -5.74 -13.22
C ALA A 283 21.04 -7.06 -13.97
N ARG A 284 20.94 -8.16 -13.24
CA ARG A 284 20.59 -9.48 -13.78
C ARG A 284 19.92 -10.34 -12.69
N PRO A 285 19.23 -11.41 -13.06
CA PRO A 285 18.71 -12.39 -12.10
C PRO A 285 19.80 -12.95 -11.18
N TYR A 286 19.36 -13.68 -10.14
CA TYR A 286 20.26 -14.33 -9.20
C TYR A 286 21.37 -15.12 -9.91
N ALA A 287 22.60 -14.84 -9.54
CA ALA A 287 23.78 -15.61 -9.92
C ALA A 287 24.78 -15.63 -8.75
N ARG A 288 25.54 -16.74 -8.62
CA ARG A 288 26.46 -16.90 -7.48
C ARG A 288 27.59 -15.88 -7.46
N ASP A 289 27.98 -15.37 -8.63
CA ASP A 289 29.04 -14.38 -8.82
C ASP A 289 28.52 -12.93 -8.78
N ASN A 290 27.24 -12.71 -8.50
CA ASN A 290 26.73 -11.36 -8.26
C ASN A 290 27.36 -10.77 -7.00
N VAL A 291 27.58 -9.45 -7.04
CA VAL A 291 28.18 -8.67 -5.94
C VAL A 291 27.14 -7.69 -5.36
N PRO A 292 27.29 -7.30 -4.07
CA PRO A 292 26.42 -6.29 -3.48
C PRO A 292 26.40 -4.99 -4.31
N TYR A 293 25.20 -4.49 -4.57
CA TYR A 293 25.02 -3.18 -5.23
C TYR A 293 25.60 -2.06 -4.36
N ARG A 294 26.17 -1.05 -5.00
CA ARG A 294 26.72 0.13 -4.32
C ARG A 294 25.85 1.34 -4.63
N PRO A 295 24.88 1.68 -3.76
CA PRO A 295 24.03 2.85 -3.97
C PRO A 295 24.88 4.14 -3.93
N LYS A 296 24.47 5.14 -4.72
CA LYS A 296 25.12 6.46 -4.69
C LYS A 296 24.92 7.17 -3.37
N ILE A 297 23.74 6.97 -2.77
CA ILE A 297 23.33 7.56 -1.48
C ILE A 297 22.67 6.48 -0.62
N TRP A 298 22.92 6.52 0.67
CA TRP A 298 22.25 5.73 1.68
C TRP A 298 21.95 6.60 2.89
N LEU A 299 20.96 6.19 3.69
CA LEU A 299 20.52 6.94 4.86
C LEU A 299 21.42 6.68 6.06
N PRO A 300 21.98 7.74 6.69
CA PRO A 300 22.68 7.58 7.96
C PRO A 300 21.66 7.31 9.08
N ILE A 301 21.99 6.41 10.00
CA ILE A 301 21.14 6.06 11.14
C ILE A 301 21.32 7.08 12.26
N ALA A 302 20.23 7.72 12.70
CA ALA A 302 20.21 8.61 13.86
C ALA A 302 20.23 7.76 15.15
N ARG A 303 21.28 7.90 15.97
CA ARG A 303 21.42 7.12 17.21
C ARG A 303 20.50 7.58 18.33
N ASP A 304 20.18 8.87 18.36
CA ASP A 304 19.40 9.47 19.43
C ASP A 304 17.89 9.27 19.24
N GLY A 305 17.48 8.72 18.08
CA GLY A 305 16.07 8.55 17.71
C GLY A 305 15.32 9.89 17.65
N VAL A 306 14.07 9.88 18.08
CA VAL A 306 13.17 11.06 18.12
C VAL A 306 12.58 11.25 19.50
N LYS A 307 12.02 12.46 19.74
CA LYS A 307 11.23 12.84 20.91
C LYS A 307 9.93 13.52 20.48
N GLU A 308 9.01 13.67 21.41
CA GLU A 308 7.76 14.39 21.18
C GLU A 308 8.03 15.83 20.71
N GLY A 309 7.27 16.26 19.69
CA GLY A 309 7.41 17.55 19.03
C GLY A 309 8.46 17.62 17.93
N ASP A 310 9.31 16.61 17.78
CA ASP A 310 10.32 16.58 16.69
C ASP A 310 9.64 16.49 15.33
N PHE A 311 10.23 17.18 14.35
CA PHE A 311 9.91 17.05 12.95
C PHE A 311 10.28 15.66 12.44
N VAL A 312 9.37 15.03 11.74
CA VAL A 312 9.62 13.81 10.97
C VAL A 312 9.01 13.91 9.57
N MET A 313 9.65 13.27 8.61
CA MET A 313 9.10 13.10 7.28
C MET A 313 9.21 11.64 6.85
N VAL A 314 8.25 11.22 6.03
CA VAL A 314 8.21 9.91 5.39
C VAL A 314 8.39 10.09 3.90
N ALA A 315 9.28 9.32 3.30
CA ALA A 315 9.47 9.24 1.87
C ALA A 315 9.25 7.80 1.40
N GLY A 316 8.36 7.60 0.45
CA GLY A 316 7.98 6.26 -0.01
C GLY A 316 6.98 6.28 -1.17
N PHE A 317 6.39 5.12 -1.41
CA PHE A 317 5.54 4.85 -2.56
C PHE A 317 4.09 4.53 -2.11
N PRO A 318 3.32 5.53 -1.62
CA PRO A 318 1.94 5.34 -1.23
C PRO A 318 1.10 4.85 -2.41
N GLY A 319 0.27 3.84 -2.20
CA GLY A 319 -0.51 3.18 -3.24
C GLY A 319 -1.55 4.09 -3.87
N SER A 320 -2.69 4.28 -3.23
CA SER A 320 -3.75 5.15 -3.79
C SER A 320 -4.57 5.83 -2.71
N THR A 321 -4.91 7.10 -2.96
CA THR A 321 -5.92 7.86 -2.21
C THR A 321 -7.06 8.29 -3.14
N ASN A 322 -8.19 8.68 -2.55
CA ASN A 322 -9.41 9.04 -3.27
C ASN A 322 -9.96 10.41 -2.81
N ARG A 323 -9.06 11.32 -2.43
CA ARG A 323 -9.40 12.63 -1.84
C ARG A 323 -10.05 13.59 -2.82
N LEU A 324 -9.80 13.36 -4.12
CA LEU A 324 -10.29 14.21 -5.22
C LEU A 324 -11.50 13.61 -5.96
N ARG A 325 -12.17 12.62 -5.33
CA ARG A 325 -13.40 12.02 -5.85
C ARG A 325 -14.61 12.93 -5.67
N THR A 326 -15.61 12.77 -6.57
CA THR A 326 -16.90 13.46 -6.48
C THR A 326 -17.75 12.92 -5.32
N ALA A 327 -18.75 13.68 -4.90
CA ALA A 327 -19.67 13.24 -3.84
C ALA A 327 -20.45 11.97 -4.23
N ASP A 328 -20.81 11.80 -5.51
CA ASP A 328 -21.51 10.61 -6.00
C ASP A 328 -20.60 9.37 -6.01
N GLU A 329 -19.30 9.51 -6.34
CA GLU A 329 -18.33 8.43 -6.19
C GLU A 329 -18.18 8.00 -4.73
N VAL A 330 -18.10 8.95 -3.81
CA VAL A 330 -18.02 8.67 -2.37
C VAL A 330 -19.28 7.98 -1.87
N ARG A 331 -20.47 8.50 -2.23
CA ARG A 331 -21.75 7.89 -1.83
C ARG A 331 -21.85 6.44 -2.33
N PHE A 332 -21.55 6.18 -3.60
CA PHE A 332 -21.60 4.84 -4.16
C PHE A 332 -20.60 3.90 -3.44
N ASN A 333 -19.39 4.38 -3.21
CA ASN A 333 -18.34 3.57 -2.61
C ASN A 333 -18.73 3.11 -1.20
N PHE A 334 -19.18 4.02 -0.34
CA PHE A 334 -19.50 3.74 1.06
C PHE A 334 -20.89 3.10 1.26
N ALA A 335 -21.83 3.31 0.35
CA ALA A 335 -23.15 2.69 0.45
C ALA A 335 -23.20 1.28 -0.19
N HIS A 336 -22.33 0.96 -1.15
CA HIS A 336 -22.47 -0.26 -1.95
C HIS A 336 -21.19 -1.05 -2.13
N TYR A 337 -20.10 -0.41 -2.57
CA TYR A 337 -18.88 -1.10 -2.99
C TYR A 337 -18.07 -1.64 -1.82
N GLU A 338 -17.66 -0.78 -0.89
CA GLU A 338 -16.87 -1.20 0.27
C GLU A 338 -17.60 -2.18 1.20
N PRO A 339 -18.91 -2.01 1.52
CA PRO A 339 -19.62 -3.01 2.32
C PRO A 339 -19.67 -4.39 1.67
N LEU A 340 -19.83 -4.44 0.33
CA LEU A 340 -19.78 -5.70 -0.41
C LEU A 340 -18.38 -6.30 -0.36
N LEU A 341 -17.35 -5.51 -0.63
CA LEU A 341 -15.95 -5.98 -0.66
C LEU A 341 -15.50 -6.46 0.73
N GLN A 342 -15.83 -5.73 1.80
CA GLN A 342 -15.53 -6.12 3.17
C GLN A 342 -16.16 -7.48 3.51
N ARG A 343 -17.44 -7.70 3.22
CA ARG A 343 -18.10 -8.99 3.40
C ARG A 343 -17.40 -10.13 2.65
N LEU A 344 -17.08 -9.88 1.35
CA LEU A 344 -16.42 -10.88 0.51
C LEU A 344 -15.01 -11.25 1.01
N LEU A 345 -14.29 -10.31 1.60
CA LEU A 345 -12.97 -10.56 2.20
C LEU A 345 -13.09 -11.30 3.53
N SER A 346 -14.06 -10.94 4.37
CA SER A 346 -14.35 -11.62 5.63
C SER A 346 -14.73 -13.10 5.39
N ASP A 347 -15.62 -13.35 4.41
CA ASP A 347 -16.00 -14.71 4.01
C ASP A 347 -14.79 -15.51 3.49
N TYR A 348 -13.94 -14.87 2.68
CA TYR A 348 -12.74 -15.49 2.12
C TYR A 348 -11.71 -15.86 3.20
N ALA A 349 -11.44 -14.95 4.13
CA ALA A 349 -10.56 -15.23 5.26
C ALA A 349 -11.08 -16.36 6.15
N ALA A 350 -12.39 -16.37 6.44
CA ALA A 350 -13.03 -17.43 7.22
C ALA A 350 -12.89 -18.81 6.56
N GLN A 351 -13.08 -18.88 5.24
CA GLN A 351 -12.93 -20.12 4.47
C GLN A 351 -11.48 -20.64 4.53
N ILE A 352 -10.50 -19.78 4.35
CA ILE A 352 -9.07 -20.16 4.43
C ILE A 352 -8.74 -20.66 5.85
N ARG A 353 -9.16 -19.95 6.91
CA ARG A 353 -8.95 -20.38 8.30
C ARG A 353 -9.53 -21.77 8.55
N GLN A 354 -10.78 -21.99 8.12
CA GLN A 354 -11.45 -23.28 8.27
C GLN A 354 -10.72 -24.40 7.54
N ALA A 355 -10.36 -24.18 6.28
CA ALA A 355 -9.71 -25.16 5.42
C ALA A 355 -8.27 -25.51 5.84
N THR A 356 -7.58 -24.60 6.55
CA THR A 356 -6.20 -24.82 7.01
C THR A 356 -6.11 -25.29 8.47
N THR A 357 -7.23 -25.36 9.19
CA THR A 357 -7.26 -25.74 10.61
C THR A 357 -6.66 -27.14 10.81
N GLY A 358 -5.69 -27.25 11.75
CA GLY A 358 -5.02 -28.51 12.08
C GLY A 358 -3.99 -29.01 11.06
N ASN A 359 -3.73 -28.27 9.99
CA ASN A 359 -2.75 -28.60 8.97
C ASN A 359 -1.68 -27.49 8.86
N ARG A 360 -0.51 -27.72 9.47
CA ARG A 360 0.58 -26.73 9.52
C ARG A 360 1.11 -26.37 8.14
N GLU A 361 1.24 -27.33 7.22
CA GLU A 361 1.69 -27.06 5.86
C GLU A 361 0.70 -26.18 5.09
N ALA A 362 -0.61 -26.45 5.22
CA ALA A 362 -1.65 -25.62 4.64
C ALA A 362 -1.63 -24.21 5.23
N GLN A 363 -1.43 -24.08 6.53
CA GLN A 363 -1.29 -22.80 7.20
C GLN A 363 -0.11 -22.00 6.63
N ILE A 364 1.06 -22.61 6.48
CA ILE A 364 2.23 -21.96 5.88
C ILE A 364 1.94 -21.51 4.45
N ARG A 365 1.33 -22.36 3.63
CA ARG A 365 1.03 -22.04 2.22
C ARG A 365 0.05 -20.89 2.04
N TYR A 366 -0.95 -20.79 2.90
CA TYR A 366 -2.00 -19.77 2.80
C TYR A 366 -1.78 -18.57 3.73
N ALA A 367 -0.70 -18.56 4.53
CA ALA A 367 -0.43 -17.50 5.50
C ALA A 367 -0.53 -16.09 4.88
N SER A 368 0.22 -15.83 3.81
CA SER A 368 0.25 -14.52 3.18
C SER A 368 -1.07 -14.12 2.52
N ILE A 369 -1.83 -15.08 1.98
CA ILE A 369 -3.15 -14.83 1.39
C ILE A 369 -4.14 -14.43 2.50
N LEU A 370 -4.14 -15.20 3.58
CA LEU A 370 -5.04 -14.96 4.73
C LEU A 370 -4.82 -13.58 5.32
N GLN A 371 -3.58 -13.23 5.64
CA GLN A 371 -3.26 -11.95 6.25
C GLN A 371 -3.58 -10.77 5.33
N GLY A 372 -3.29 -10.87 4.02
CA GLY A 372 -3.68 -9.83 3.09
C GLY A 372 -5.18 -9.59 3.10
N ALA A 373 -5.99 -10.66 3.17
CA ALA A 373 -7.46 -10.56 3.25
C ALA A 373 -7.93 -9.93 4.56
N GLU A 374 -7.37 -10.35 5.70
CA GLU A 374 -7.70 -9.85 7.04
C GLU A 374 -7.33 -8.38 7.23
N ASN A 375 -6.10 -8.02 6.84
CA ASN A 375 -5.62 -6.64 6.90
C ASN A 375 -6.51 -5.69 6.09
N TYR A 376 -6.90 -6.10 4.87
CA TYR A 376 -7.72 -5.24 4.02
C TYR A 376 -9.19 -5.21 4.47
N GLU A 377 -9.72 -6.31 4.99
CA GLU A 377 -11.06 -6.36 5.61
C GLU A 377 -11.15 -5.39 6.79
N LYS A 378 -10.17 -5.42 7.70
CA LYS A 378 -10.12 -4.54 8.87
C LYS A 378 -9.97 -3.07 8.47
N LYS A 379 -9.15 -2.78 7.44
CA LYS A 379 -9.05 -1.43 6.88
C LYS A 379 -10.40 -0.93 6.36
N LEU A 380 -11.13 -1.73 5.58
CA LEU A 380 -12.46 -1.36 5.07
C LEU A 380 -13.48 -1.13 6.20
N ALA A 381 -13.42 -1.94 7.26
CA ALA A 381 -14.25 -1.70 8.45
C ALA A 381 -13.92 -0.34 9.09
N GLY A 382 -12.65 0.01 9.16
CA GLY A 382 -12.18 1.32 9.63
C GLY A 382 -12.62 2.47 8.72
N ASP A 383 -12.54 2.31 7.39
CA ASP A 383 -13.00 3.30 6.41
C ASP A 383 -14.50 3.57 6.57
N LEU A 384 -15.34 2.52 6.64
CA LEU A 384 -16.79 2.62 6.83
C LEU A 384 -17.13 3.35 8.15
N ALA A 385 -16.51 2.95 9.26
CA ALA A 385 -16.72 3.59 10.55
C ALA A 385 -16.19 5.04 10.57
N GLY A 386 -15.07 5.28 9.93
CA GLY A 386 -14.46 6.61 9.79
C GLY A 386 -15.34 7.55 8.97
N ALA A 387 -15.89 7.08 7.85
CA ALA A 387 -16.78 7.86 6.98
C ALA A 387 -18.02 8.36 7.75
N ASP A 388 -18.66 7.49 8.52
CA ASP A 388 -19.79 7.85 9.38
C ASP A 388 -19.37 8.89 10.44
N ALA A 389 -18.23 8.65 11.08
CA ALA A 389 -17.76 9.47 12.20
C ALA A 389 -17.37 10.91 11.81
N ILE A 390 -16.92 11.12 10.55
CA ILE A 390 -16.58 12.48 10.05
C ILE A 390 -17.68 13.09 9.18
N GLY A 391 -18.78 12.36 8.93
CA GLY A 391 -19.84 12.78 8.02
C GLY A 391 -19.34 12.97 6.58
N LEU A 392 -18.54 12.03 6.09
CA LEU A 392 -17.78 12.13 4.84
C LEU A 392 -18.64 12.54 3.64
N GLU A 393 -19.80 11.90 3.45
CA GLU A 393 -20.69 12.21 2.32
C GLU A 393 -21.15 13.67 2.33
N ALA A 394 -21.60 14.17 3.48
CA ALA A 394 -22.05 15.57 3.62
C ALA A 394 -20.88 16.56 3.42
N ARG A 395 -19.69 16.23 3.93
CA ARG A 395 -18.47 17.02 3.74
C ARG A 395 -18.10 17.12 2.27
N LYS A 396 -18.07 15.99 1.56
CA LYS A 396 -17.77 15.95 0.12
C LYS A 396 -18.82 16.66 -0.73
N ALA A 397 -20.10 16.49 -0.41
CA ALA A 397 -21.18 17.20 -1.08
C ALA A 397 -21.07 18.72 -0.92
N ALA A 398 -20.70 19.19 0.27
CA ALA A 398 -20.50 20.62 0.53
C ALA A 398 -19.27 21.17 -0.23
N GLU A 399 -18.15 20.45 -0.25
CA GLU A 399 -16.94 20.82 -0.98
C GLU A 399 -17.20 20.90 -2.49
N GLU A 400 -17.86 19.87 -3.03
CA GLU A 400 -18.22 19.83 -4.46
C GLU A 400 -19.22 20.90 -4.85
N LYS A 401 -20.23 21.16 -4.00
CA LYS A 401 -21.19 22.24 -4.23
C LYS A 401 -20.47 23.59 -4.32
N ALA A 402 -19.55 23.88 -3.42
CA ALA A 402 -18.80 25.14 -3.45
C ALA A 402 -17.98 25.30 -4.73
N TYR A 403 -17.35 24.22 -5.23
CA TYR A 403 -16.68 24.23 -6.52
C TYR A 403 -17.66 24.45 -7.69
N ARG A 404 -18.80 23.75 -7.72
CA ARG A 404 -19.84 23.89 -8.77
C ARG A 404 -20.45 25.30 -8.78
N ASP A 405 -20.72 25.88 -7.62
CA ASP A 405 -21.19 27.27 -7.48
C ASP A 405 -20.14 28.23 -8.06
N TRP A 406 -18.86 28.08 -7.69
CA TRP A 406 -17.76 28.89 -8.25
C TRP A 406 -17.64 28.77 -9.77
N VAL A 407 -17.90 27.61 -10.36
CA VAL A 407 -17.97 27.44 -11.83
C VAL A 407 -19.16 28.17 -12.41
N ALA A 408 -20.35 28.07 -11.79
CA ALA A 408 -21.60 28.64 -12.27
C ALA A 408 -21.64 30.18 -12.21
N ASP A 409 -20.93 30.77 -11.24
CA ASP A 409 -20.89 32.22 -11.01
C ASP A 409 -20.14 33.02 -12.10
N ASP A 410 -19.44 32.35 -13.01
CA ASP A 410 -18.67 32.99 -14.09
C ASP A 410 -18.93 32.30 -15.44
N PRO A 411 -19.43 33.01 -16.45
CA PRO A 411 -19.72 32.45 -17.78
C PRO A 411 -18.49 31.81 -18.46
N ALA A 412 -17.28 32.33 -18.26
CA ALA A 412 -16.07 31.78 -18.86
C ALA A 412 -15.68 30.46 -18.18
N ARG A 413 -15.82 30.36 -16.86
CA ARG A 413 -15.63 29.12 -16.10
C ARG A 413 -16.68 28.07 -16.46
N GLN A 414 -17.95 28.49 -16.56
CA GLN A 414 -19.04 27.61 -16.98
C GLN A 414 -18.82 27.06 -18.40
N ALA A 415 -18.37 27.90 -19.34
CA ALA A 415 -18.05 27.48 -20.70
C ALA A 415 -16.87 26.46 -20.71
N ARG A 416 -15.88 26.66 -19.83
CA ARG A 416 -14.66 25.85 -19.78
C ARG A 416 -14.85 24.51 -19.06
N TYR A 417 -15.57 24.48 -17.95
CA TYR A 417 -15.63 23.32 -17.04
C TYR A 417 -17.02 22.65 -16.96
N GLY A 418 -18.09 23.37 -17.27
CA GLY A 418 -19.45 22.90 -17.04
C GLY A 418 -19.84 21.65 -17.83
N ALA A 419 -19.34 21.49 -19.06
CA ALA A 419 -19.60 20.28 -19.84
C ALA A 419 -18.92 19.04 -19.24
N ALA A 420 -17.66 19.18 -18.80
CA ALA A 420 -16.90 18.10 -18.20
C ALA A 420 -17.50 17.63 -16.87
N ILE A 421 -18.05 18.56 -16.07
CA ILE A 421 -18.75 18.20 -14.81
C ILE A 421 -19.96 17.30 -15.13
N ARG A 422 -20.82 17.68 -16.08
CA ARG A 422 -22.01 16.87 -16.44
C ARG A 422 -21.64 15.51 -17.03
N GLU A 423 -20.63 15.48 -17.90
CA GLU A 423 -20.14 14.23 -18.48
C GLU A 423 -19.58 13.30 -17.41
N LEU A 424 -18.82 13.85 -16.44
CA LEU A 424 -18.27 13.07 -15.33
C LEU A 424 -19.39 12.47 -14.46
N ASP A 425 -20.48 13.21 -14.18
CA ASP A 425 -21.62 12.71 -13.43
C ASP A 425 -22.26 11.49 -14.14
N ALA A 426 -22.44 11.57 -15.47
CA ALA A 426 -23.00 10.47 -16.25
C ALA A 426 -22.09 9.23 -16.24
N ILE A 427 -20.79 9.43 -16.40
CA ILE A 427 -19.79 8.33 -16.38
C ILE A 427 -19.69 7.71 -14.99
N VAL A 428 -19.75 8.49 -13.92
CA VAL A 428 -19.73 7.98 -12.54
C VAL A 428 -20.91 7.04 -12.30
N ALA A 429 -22.11 7.40 -12.75
CA ALA A 429 -23.29 6.54 -12.62
C ALA A 429 -23.17 5.22 -13.43
N GLU A 430 -22.53 5.26 -14.60
CA GLU A 430 -22.22 4.07 -15.41
C GLU A 430 -21.17 3.17 -14.74
N ASN A 431 -20.03 3.75 -14.30
CA ASN A 431 -18.96 3.05 -13.62
C ASN A 431 -19.45 2.37 -12.33
N SER A 432 -20.31 3.03 -11.57
CA SER A 432 -20.87 2.50 -10.32
C SER A 432 -21.60 1.17 -10.52
N ARG A 433 -22.36 1.04 -11.60
CA ARG A 433 -23.04 -0.23 -11.94
C ARG A 433 -22.05 -1.29 -12.38
N ALA A 434 -21.17 -0.95 -13.32
CA ALA A 434 -20.18 -1.89 -13.85
C ALA A 434 -19.23 -2.42 -12.76
N SER A 435 -18.82 -1.61 -11.78
CA SER A 435 -17.89 -2.00 -10.73
C SER A 435 -18.38 -3.15 -9.85
N LEU A 436 -19.70 -3.23 -9.56
CA LEU A 436 -20.25 -4.33 -8.75
C LEU A 436 -20.30 -5.65 -9.54
N GLU A 437 -20.58 -5.57 -10.84
CA GLU A 437 -20.60 -6.72 -11.73
C GLU A 437 -19.17 -7.24 -11.95
N GLU A 438 -18.24 -6.36 -12.28
CA GLU A 438 -16.81 -6.65 -12.46
C GLU A 438 -16.19 -7.24 -11.19
N LEU A 439 -16.57 -6.75 -9.99
CA LEU A 439 -16.10 -7.32 -8.72
C LEU A 439 -16.49 -8.79 -8.57
N ARG A 440 -17.74 -9.14 -8.87
CA ARG A 440 -18.21 -10.53 -8.75
C ARG A 440 -17.56 -11.45 -9.80
N GLN A 441 -17.35 -10.97 -11.01
CA GLN A 441 -16.62 -11.72 -12.04
C GLN A 441 -15.16 -11.97 -11.64
N ALA A 442 -14.51 -10.95 -11.05
CA ALA A 442 -13.13 -11.05 -10.61
C ALA A 442 -12.91 -12.08 -9.48
N LEU A 443 -13.97 -12.48 -8.74
CA LEU A 443 -13.85 -13.51 -7.71
C LEU A 443 -13.45 -14.87 -8.27
N LEU A 444 -13.75 -15.18 -9.52
CA LEU A 444 -13.34 -16.42 -10.17
C LEU A 444 -11.81 -16.59 -10.20
N ASP A 445 -11.06 -15.49 -10.20
CA ASP A 445 -9.59 -15.48 -10.14
C ASP A 445 -9.01 -15.87 -8.77
N ARG A 446 -9.86 -16.07 -7.75
CA ARG A 446 -9.45 -16.68 -6.46
C ARG A 446 -9.03 -18.14 -6.62
N ALA A 447 -9.57 -18.84 -7.62
CA ALA A 447 -9.06 -20.14 -8.03
C ALA A 447 -7.73 -19.95 -8.76
N GLN A 448 -6.62 -20.28 -8.10
CA GLN A 448 -5.27 -20.00 -8.61
C GLN A 448 -4.96 -20.68 -9.94
N ILE A 449 -5.50 -21.91 -10.12
CA ILE A 449 -5.29 -22.63 -11.38
C ILE A 449 -6.11 -22.03 -12.51
N LEU A 450 -7.37 -21.61 -12.28
CA LEU A 450 -8.15 -20.91 -13.29
C LEU A 450 -7.50 -19.58 -13.68
N SER A 451 -7.09 -18.79 -12.69
CA SER A 451 -6.37 -17.54 -12.91
C SER A 451 -5.10 -17.73 -13.75
N SER A 452 -4.32 -18.82 -13.46
CA SER A 452 -3.15 -19.19 -14.26
C SER A 452 -3.52 -19.54 -15.70
N ALA A 453 -4.56 -20.36 -15.90
CA ALA A 453 -5.00 -20.77 -17.23
C ALA A 453 -5.45 -19.56 -18.07
N ARG A 454 -6.24 -18.64 -17.48
CA ARG A 454 -6.66 -17.37 -18.12
C ARG A 454 -5.46 -16.51 -18.49
N GLY A 455 -4.52 -16.32 -17.55
CA GLY A 455 -3.30 -15.53 -17.80
C GLY A 455 -2.42 -16.14 -18.90
N LEU A 456 -2.24 -17.46 -18.92
CA LEU A 456 -1.46 -18.18 -19.94
C LEU A 456 -2.13 -18.11 -21.33
N TYR A 457 -3.44 -18.29 -21.41
CA TYR A 457 -4.14 -18.18 -22.69
C TYR A 457 -4.13 -16.73 -23.21
N ARG A 458 -4.35 -15.75 -22.32
CA ARG A 458 -4.19 -14.35 -22.68
C ARG A 458 -2.77 -14.03 -23.17
N TRP A 459 -1.74 -14.53 -22.49
CA TRP A 459 -0.36 -14.39 -22.92
C TRP A 459 -0.13 -14.95 -24.34
N ALA A 460 -0.69 -16.13 -24.64
CA ALA A 460 -0.60 -16.71 -25.96
C ALA A 460 -1.31 -15.88 -27.03
N LYS A 461 -2.50 -15.34 -26.74
CA LYS A 461 -3.26 -14.45 -27.64
C LYS A 461 -2.55 -13.12 -27.89
N GLU A 462 -1.94 -12.54 -26.85
CA GLU A 462 -1.18 -11.30 -26.98
C GLU A 462 0.07 -11.49 -27.84
N ARG A 463 0.73 -12.64 -27.76
CA ARG A 463 1.89 -12.99 -28.61
C ARG A 463 1.57 -13.15 -30.11
N GLU A 464 0.31 -13.20 -30.50
CA GLU A 464 -0.10 -13.10 -31.92
C GLU A 464 0.08 -11.69 -32.49
N LYS A 465 0.26 -10.68 -31.61
CA LYS A 465 0.49 -9.26 -31.96
C LYS A 465 1.99 -8.93 -31.92
N SER A 466 2.36 -7.80 -32.55
CA SER A 466 3.68 -7.20 -32.30
C SER A 466 3.83 -6.81 -30.84
N ASP A 467 5.07 -6.75 -30.29
CA ASP A 467 5.27 -6.46 -28.85
C ASP A 467 4.69 -5.11 -28.43
N GLU A 468 4.80 -4.10 -29.28
CA GLU A 468 4.25 -2.74 -29.06
C GLU A 468 2.72 -2.71 -29.04
N ASP A 469 2.05 -3.63 -29.74
CA ASP A 469 0.58 -3.72 -29.80
C ASP A 469 -0.02 -4.58 -28.67
N ARG A 470 0.81 -5.34 -27.94
CA ARG A 470 0.35 -6.17 -26.82
C ARG A 470 -0.10 -5.30 -25.66
N GLU A 471 -1.08 -5.79 -24.90
CA GLU A 471 -1.51 -5.14 -23.68
C GLU A 471 -0.37 -5.05 -22.65
N SER A 472 -0.39 -4.00 -21.84
CA SER A 472 0.56 -3.85 -20.73
C SER A 472 0.47 -5.03 -19.77
N GLY A 473 1.60 -5.63 -19.43
CA GLY A 473 1.71 -6.86 -18.64
C GLY A 473 1.86 -8.13 -19.48
N PHE A 474 1.77 -8.03 -20.83
CA PHE A 474 1.94 -9.14 -21.76
C PHE A 474 3.06 -8.89 -22.80
N GLN A 475 3.83 -7.84 -22.63
CA GLN A 475 4.97 -7.51 -23.47
C GLN A 475 6.19 -8.39 -23.10
N ASP A 476 7.17 -8.50 -23.97
CA ASP A 476 8.39 -9.31 -23.72
C ASP A 476 9.11 -8.87 -22.44
N ARG A 477 9.06 -7.56 -22.12
CA ARG A 477 9.56 -6.97 -20.86
C ARG A 477 8.91 -7.57 -19.60
N ASP A 478 7.70 -8.12 -19.70
CA ASP A 478 6.91 -8.64 -18.57
C ASP A 478 7.06 -10.16 -18.37
N ARG A 479 7.73 -10.84 -19.30
CA ARG A 479 7.85 -12.31 -19.32
C ARG A 479 8.44 -12.88 -18.04
N ASN A 480 9.52 -12.29 -17.53
CA ASN A 480 10.15 -12.80 -16.31
C ASN A 480 9.23 -12.67 -15.10
N GLN A 481 8.47 -11.57 -15.00
CA GLN A 481 7.50 -11.39 -13.93
C GLN A 481 6.35 -12.41 -14.03
N THR A 482 5.90 -12.73 -15.24
CA THR A 482 4.89 -13.77 -15.47
C THR A 482 5.42 -15.16 -15.06
N VAL A 483 6.66 -15.49 -15.41
CA VAL A 483 7.32 -16.74 -14.96
C VAL A 483 7.36 -16.81 -13.44
N ASP A 484 7.80 -15.76 -12.78
CA ASP A 484 7.90 -15.69 -11.32
C ASP A 484 6.53 -15.89 -10.65
N GLN A 485 5.46 -15.27 -11.17
CA GLN A 485 4.09 -15.44 -10.69
C GLN A 485 3.61 -16.87 -10.81
N LEU A 486 3.87 -17.52 -11.95
CA LEU A 486 3.52 -18.92 -12.18
C LEU A 486 4.29 -19.87 -11.24
N MET A 487 5.55 -19.55 -10.91
CA MET A 487 6.35 -20.32 -9.96
C MET A 487 5.84 -20.20 -8.53
N GLN A 488 5.36 -19.02 -8.11
CA GLN A 488 4.86 -18.81 -6.74
C GLN A 488 3.68 -19.71 -6.36
N ILE A 489 2.89 -20.16 -7.35
CA ILE A 489 1.73 -21.02 -7.13
C ILE A 489 2.14 -22.33 -6.44
N GLU A 490 3.31 -22.89 -6.73
CA GLU A 490 3.83 -24.11 -6.07
C GLU A 490 3.77 -24.02 -4.54
N ARG A 491 4.00 -22.83 -3.98
CA ARG A 491 4.07 -22.57 -2.53
C ARG A 491 2.78 -22.00 -1.94
N ARG A 492 1.75 -21.81 -2.76
CA ARG A 492 0.49 -21.16 -2.36
C ARG A 492 -0.76 -21.93 -2.79
N TYR A 493 -0.59 -23.17 -3.23
CA TYR A 493 -1.67 -23.98 -3.81
C TYR A 493 -1.81 -25.34 -3.12
N LEU A 494 -3.05 -25.67 -2.78
CA LEU A 494 -3.52 -27.00 -2.39
C LEU A 494 -4.85 -27.24 -3.10
N PRO A 495 -5.01 -28.37 -3.85
CA PRO A 495 -6.20 -28.61 -4.69
C PRO A 495 -7.54 -28.48 -3.96
N ASP A 496 -7.65 -29.09 -2.77
CA ASP A 496 -8.89 -29.07 -2.01
C ASP A 496 -9.28 -27.67 -1.52
N ILE A 497 -8.30 -26.87 -1.14
CA ILE A 497 -8.54 -25.50 -0.68
C ILE A 497 -8.90 -24.61 -1.87
N ASP A 498 -8.15 -24.70 -2.97
CA ASP A 498 -8.43 -23.94 -4.20
C ASP A 498 -9.83 -24.24 -4.73
N ARG A 499 -10.26 -25.52 -4.68
CA ARG A 499 -11.60 -25.96 -5.05
C ARG A 499 -12.67 -25.29 -4.17
N ASN A 500 -12.52 -25.34 -2.85
CA ASN A 500 -13.47 -24.73 -1.94
C ASN A 500 -13.62 -23.23 -2.16
N LEU A 501 -12.51 -22.54 -2.43
CA LEU A 501 -12.49 -21.12 -2.76
C LEU A 501 -13.15 -20.82 -4.11
N PHE A 502 -12.97 -21.71 -5.09
CA PHE A 502 -13.63 -21.59 -6.39
C PHE A 502 -15.14 -21.79 -6.29
N GLU A 503 -15.60 -22.80 -5.55
CA GLU A 503 -17.03 -23.05 -5.32
C GLU A 503 -17.72 -21.85 -4.69
N ALA A 504 -17.09 -21.24 -3.69
CA ALA A 504 -17.61 -20.02 -3.07
C ALA A 504 -17.60 -18.81 -4.01
N ALA A 505 -16.59 -18.70 -4.88
CA ALA A 505 -16.55 -17.66 -5.90
C ALA A 505 -17.65 -17.84 -6.94
N LEU A 506 -17.96 -19.09 -7.34
CA LEU A 506 -19.05 -19.42 -8.24
C LEU A 506 -20.43 -19.06 -7.64
N ASP A 507 -20.61 -19.29 -6.35
CA ASP A 507 -21.86 -18.91 -5.66
C ASP A 507 -22.09 -17.40 -5.69
N GLU A 508 -21.04 -16.58 -5.48
CA GLU A 508 -21.14 -15.13 -5.62
C GLU A 508 -21.31 -14.70 -7.09
N TYR A 509 -20.61 -15.31 -8.04
CA TYR A 509 -20.78 -15.06 -9.46
C TYR A 509 -22.22 -15.32 -9.93
N ARG A 510 -22.84 -16.41 -9.45
CA ARG A 510 -24.23 -16.76 -9.76
C ARG A 510 -25.26 -15.81 -9.17
N ARG A 511 -24.88 -14.87 -8.29
CA ARG A 511 -25.73 -13.76 -7.84
C ARG A 511 -25.83 -12.61 -8.87
N LEU A 512 -25.00 -12.63 -9.91
CA LEU A 512 -25.21 -11.77 -11.08
C LEU A 512 -26.55 -12.12 -11.75
N ASN A 513 -27.18 -11.13 -12.41
CA ASN A 513 -28.34 -11.44 -13.25
C ASN A 513 -27.92 -12.36 -14.40
N GLU A 514 -28.81 -13.21 -14.88
CA GLU A 514 -28.50 -14.17 -15.97
C GLU A 514 -27.92 -13.51 -17.22
N LYS A 515 -28.40 -12.32 -17.58
CA LYS A 515 -27.91 -11.54 -18.72
C LYS A 515 -26.48 -11.02 -18.55
N ASP A 516 -25.99 -10.92 -17.32
CA ASP A 516 -24.67 -10.39 -16.94
C ASP A 516 -23.68 -11.53 -16.66
N ARG A 517 -24.11 -12.81 -16.79
CA ARG A 517 -23.28 -14.01 -16.66
C ARG A 517 -22.79 -14.48 -18.01
N ASP A 518 -21.58 -15.04 -18.05
CA ASP A 518 -21.01 -15.60 -19.28
C ASP A 518 -21.56 -17.01 -19.57
N THR A 519 -22.43 -17.10 -20.57
CA THR A 519 -23.10 -18.35 -20.95
C THR A 519 -22.11 -19.43 -21.47
N ALA A 520 -21.02 -19.00 -22.14
CA ALA A 520 -20.03 -19.95 -22.66
C ALA A 520 -19.25 -20.59 -21.51
N PHE A 521 -18.91 -19.79 -20.49
CA PHE A 521 -18.27 -20.26 -19.26
C PHE A 521 -19.17 -21.24 -18.49
N GLU A 522 -20.44 -20.86 -18.24
CA GLU A 522 -21.38 -21.74 -17.52
C GLU A 522 -21.60 -23.05 -18.27
N THR A 523 -21.78 -23.00 -19.59
CA THR A 523 -21.92 -24.21 -20.43
C THR A 523 -20.69 -25.11 -20.36
N ALA A 524 -19.49 -24.53 -20.46
CA ALA A 524 -18.24 -25.28 -20.37
C ALA A 524 -18.07 -25.92 -18.98
N LEU A 525 -18.35 -25.17 -17.92
CA LEU A 525 -18.28 -25.65 -16.54
C LEU A 525 -19.25 -26.81 -16.28
N ASP A 526 -20.48 -26.74 -16.75
CA ASP A 526 -21.49 -27.77 -16.60
C ASP A 526 -21.10 -29.05 -17.39
N GLN A 527 -20.51 -28.91 -18.57
CA GLN A 527 -20.04 -30.06 -19.37
C GLN A 527 -18.82 -30.77 -18.76
N ILE A 528 -17.91 -30.01 -18.13
CA ILE A 528 -16.72 -30.57 -17.47
C ILE A 528 -17.08 -31.16 -16.11
N GLY A 529 -17.80 -30.44 -15.29
CA GLY A 529 -18.10 -30.75 -13.89
C GLY A 529 -16.93 -30.47 -12.94
N LEU A 530 -17.24 -29.98 -11.74
CA LEU A 530 -16.23 -29.55 -10.74
C LEU A 530 -15.26 -30.66 -10.34
N ASP A 531 -15.73 -31.91 -10.21
CA ASP A 531 -14.89 -33.04 -9.81
C ASP A 531 -13.78 -33.31 -10.85
N ARG A 532 -14.14 -33.31 -12.12
CA ARG A 532 -13.18 -33.51 -13.22
C ARG A 532 -12.24 -32.30 -13.38
N LEU A 533 -12.72 -31.12 -13.08
CA LEU A 533 -11.92 -29.88 -13.18
C LEU A 533 -10.61 -30.01 -12.39
N TYR A 534 -10.69 -30.48 -11.15
CA TYR A 534 -9.52 -30.63 -10.28
C TYR A 534 -8.82 -31.99 -10.43
N ALA A 535 -9.52 -33.05 -10.82
CA ALA A 535 -8.93 -34.38 -10.98
C ALA A 535 -8.10 -34.51 -12.26
N ASP A 536 -8.54 -33.88 -13.36
CA ASP A 536 -7.96 -34.10 -14.69
C ASP A 536 -6.92 -33.06 -15.10
N THR A 537 -6.85 -31.87 -14.38
CA THR A 537 -5.89 -30.81 -14.72
C THR A 537 -4.44 -31.21 -14.49
N LYS A 538 -3.56 -30.77 -15.39
CA LYS A 538 -2.09 -30.89 -15.27
C LYS A 538 -1.43 -29.56 -14.83
N LEU A 539 -2.18 -28.47 -14.75
CA LEU A 539 -1.65 -27.14 -14.42
C LEU A 539 -1.22 -27.01 -12.95
N ALA A 540 -1.58 -27.95 -12.08
CA ALA A 540 -1.06 -28.03 -10.73
C ALA A 540 0.47 -28.22 -10.69
N ASP A 541 1.03 -28.98 -11.67
CA ASP A 541 2.46 -29.15 -11.83
C ASP A 541 3.13 -27.89 -12.41
N THR A 542 4.16 -27.38 -11.72
CA THR A 542 4.86 -26.15 -12.09
C THR A 542 5.55 -26.24 -13.45
N ALA A 543 6.19 -27.37 -13.77
CA ALA A 543 6.87 -27.53 -15.05
C ALA A 543 5.87 -27.55 -16.22
N THR A 544 4.75 -28.24 -16.04
CA THR A 544 3.64 -28.26 -17.01
C THR A 544 3.09 -26.84 -17.20
N ARG A 545 2.81 -26.13 -16.12
CA ARG A 545 2.28 -24.75 -16.13
C ARG A 545 3.21 -23.80 -16.87
N LEU A 546 4.51 -23.83 -16.57
CA LEU A 546 5.52 -23.01 -17.27
C LEU A 546 5.66 -23.41 -18.74
N GLY A 547 5.50 -24.69 -19.07
CA GLY A 547 5.55 -25.18 -20.45
C GLY A 547 4.45 -24.62 -21.36
N TRP A 548 3.34 -24.15 -20.79
CA TRP A 548 2.27 -23.50 -21.54
C TRP A 548 2.61 -22.05 -21.96
N LEU A 549 3.55 -21.40 -21.30
CA LEU A 549 3.92 -20.00 -21.61
C LEU A 549 4.41 -19.80 -23.04
N ASP A 550 5.03 -20.82 -23.63
CA ASP A 550 5.58 -20.74 -24.98
C ASP A 550 4.68 -21.40 -26.06
N LYS A 551 3.52 -21.95 -25.65
CA LYS A 551 2.56 -22.57 -26.60
C LYS A 551 1.79 -21.47 -27.39
N PRO A 552 1.46 -21.75 -28.67
CA PRO A 552 0.59 -20.86 -29.43
C PRO A 552 -0.87 -21.00 -28.97
N ALA A 553 -1.71 -19.99 -29.21
CA ALA A 553 -3.12 -20.00 -28.80
C ALA A 553 -3.91 -21.22 -29.31
N ALA A 554 -3.64 -21.67 -30.53
CA ALA A 554 -4.26 -22.88 -31.09
C ALA A 554 -4.02 -24.14 -30.24
N ALA A 555 -2.90 -24.23 -29.53
CA ALA A 555 -2.65 -25.35 -28.62
C ALA A 555 -3.57 -25.37 -27.41
N PHE A 556 -3.95 -24.16 -26.90
CA PHE A 556 -4.93 -24.02 -25.83
C PHE A 556 -6.34 -24.40 -26.29
N GLU A 557 -6.73 -23.97 -27.48
CA GLU A 557 -8.04 -24.24 -28.08
C GLU A 557 -8.25 -25.75 -28.36
N LEU A 558 -7.18 -26.49 -28.56
CA LEU A 558 -7.18 -27.96 -28.77
C LEU A 558 -6.88 -28.75 -27.49
N SER A 559 -6.69 -28.10 -26.37
CA SER A 559 -6.30 -28.72 -25.09
C SER A 559 -7.46 -29.53 -24.49
N ASP A 560 -7.11 -30.67 -23.89
CA ASP A 560 -8.03 -31.44 -23.07
C ASP A 560 -7.99 -31.06 -21.58
N ASP A 561 -7.05 -30.22 -21.15
CA ASP A 561 -6.99 -29.74 -19.76
C ASP A 561 -8.25 -28.91 -19.43
N PRO A 562 -8.99 -29.29 -18.38
CA PRO A 562 -10.28 -28.69 -18.11
C PRO A 562 -10.21 -27.20 -17.71
N PHE A 563 -9.18 -26.75 -16.99
CA PHE A 563 -9.03 -25.32 -16.69
C PHE A 563 -8.65 -24.49 -17.91
N ILE A 564 -7.88 -25.06 -18.84
CA ILE A 564 -7.61 -24.40 -20.12
C ILE A 564 -8.90 -24.26 -20.93
N LYS A 565 -9.75 -25.28 -20.97
CA LYS A 565 -11.07 -25.19 -21.64
C LYS A 565 -11.94 -24.08 -21.06
N LEU A 566 -11.97 -23.93 -19.73
CA LEU A 566 -12.67 -22.83 -19.09
C LEU A 566 -12.07 -21.46 -19.44
N ALA A 567 -10.76 -21.33 -19.45
CA ALA A 567 -10.06 -20.10 -19.81
C ALA A 567 -10.36 -19.69 -21.27
N VAL A 568 -10.38 -20.66 -22.19
CA VAL A 568 -10.76 -20.43 -23.59
C VAL A 568 -12.22 -19.98 -23.71
N ALA A 569 -13.13 -20.60 -22.95
CA ALA A 569 -14.54 -20.25 -22.94
C ALA A 569 -14.80 -18.83 -22.38
N LEU A 570 -14.09 -18.43 -21.34
CA LEU A 570 -14.20 -17.08 -20.73
C LEU A 570 -13.63 -15.96 -21.61
N TYR A 571 -12.66 -16.25 -22.46
CA TYR A 571 -11.86 -15.24 -23.16
C TYR A 571 -12.68 -14.23 -23.98
N PRO A 572 -13.73 -14.61 -24.77
CA PRO A 572 -14.54 -13.64 -25.50
C PRO A 572 -15.27 -12.64 -24.60
N GLY A 573 -15.80 -13.11 -23.47
CA GLY A 573 -16.44 -12.28 -22.44
C GLY A 573 -15.43 -11.33 -21.77
N ASP A 574 -14.24 -11.84 -21.44
CA ASP A 574 -13.15 -11.04 -20.87
C ASP A 574 -12.76 -9.87 -21.79
N ILE A 575 -12.62 -10.13 -23.09
CA ILE A 575 -12.28 -9.11 -24.09
C ILE A 575 -13.39 -8.09 -24.26
N ALA A 576 -14.66 -8.53 -24.26
CA ALA A 576 -15.80 -7.62 -24.37
C ALA A 576 -15.87 -6.67 -23.15
N THR A 577 -15.70 -7.22 -21.95
CA THR A 577 -15.65 -6.45 -20.68
C THR A 577 -14.48 -5.47 -20.69
N GLU A 578 -13.28 -5.93 -21.09
CA GLU A 578 -12.10 -5.08 -21.22
C GLU A 578 -12.33 -3.91 -22.19
N ARG A 579 -12.91 -4.19 -23.36
CA ARG A 579 -13.21 -3.14 -24.34
C ARG A 579 -14.17 -2.08 -23.80
N ALA A 580 -15.22 -2.50 -23.10
CA ALA A 580 -16.16 -1.59 -22.46
C ALA A 580 -15.47 -0.76 -21.36
N ALA A 581 -14.63 -1.38 -20.55
CA ALA A 581 -13.84 -0.69 -19.52
C ALA A 581 -12.88 0.35 -20.13
N LYS A 582 -12.22 0.03 -21.25
CA LYS A 582 -11.34 0.96 -21.98
C LYS A 582 -12.11 2.17 -22.53
N ASP A 583 -13.31 1.96 -23.07
CA ASP A 583 -14.16 3.08 -23.53
C ASP A 583 -14.53 4.00 -22.37
N ARG A 584 -15.00 3.43 -21.25
CA ARG A 584 -15.30 4.21 -20.04
C ARG A 584 -14.06 4.94 -19.51
N ALA A 585 -12.88 4.29 -19.51
CA ALA A 585 -11.63 4.90 -19.06
C ALA A 585 -11.21 6.10 -19.93
N GLY A 586 -11.36 6.01 -21.25
CA GLY A 586 -11.05 7.12 -22.14
C GLY A 586 -11.99 8.32 -21.97
N ARG A 587 -13.30 8.08 -21.80
CA ARG A 587 -14.28 9.13 -21.48
C ARG A 587 -14.01 9.74 -20.10
N THR A 588 -13.73 8.89 -19.10
CA THR A 588 -13.39 9.33 -17.74
C THR A 588 -12.17 10.24 -17.76
N GLN A 589 -11.10 9.87 -18.49
CA GLN A 589 -9.89 10.68 -18.56
C GLN A 589 -10.17 12.08 -19.14
N ALA A 590 -10.97 12.18 -20.19
CA ALA A 590 -11.32 13.47 -20.79
C ALA A 590 -12.05 14.39 -19.81
N ALA A 591 -13.12 13.86 -19.19
CA ALA A 591 -13.95 14.62 -18.26
C ALA A 591 -13.20 14.93 -16.95
N ARG A 592 -12.48 13.93 -16.38
CA ARG A 592 -11.75 14.07 -15.12
C ARG A 592 -10.59 15.05 -15.22
N ALA A 593 -9.80 15.02 -16.30
CA ALA A 593 -8.71 15.96 -16.48
C ALA A 593 -9.20 17.42 -16.48
N THR A 594 -10.30 17.70 -17.19
CA THR A 594 -10.90 19.05 -17.23
C THR A 594 -11.53 19.43 -15.89
N TYR A 595 -12.24 18.52 -15.22
CA TYR A 595 -12.78 18.70 -13.87
C TYR A 595 -11.65 19.06 -12.87
N MET A 596 -10.55 18.35 -12.92
CA MET A 596 -9.40 18.57 -12.02
C MET A 596 -8.67 19.89 -12.29
N GLN A 597 -8.60 20.34 -13.55
CA GLN A 597 -8.08 21.68 -13.86
C GLN A 597 -8.95 22.78 -13.20
N GLY A 598 -10.28 22.63 -13.27
CA GLY A 598 -11.21 23.53 -12.62
C GLY A 598 -11.13 23.49 -11.11
N LEU A 599 -11.09 22.30 -10.50
CA LEU A 599 -10.96 22.12 -9.06
C LEU A 599 -9.65 22.72 -8.51
N ARG A 600 -8.54 22.54 -9.22
CA ARG A 600 -7.26 23.16 -8.85
C ARG A 600 -7.35 24.69 -8.91
N ALA A 601 -7.92 25.25 -9.98
CA ALA A 601 -8.11 26.69 -10.11
C ALA A 601 -9.02 27.25 -8.99
N TYR A 602 -10.09 26.53 -8.64
CA TYR A 602 -10.95 26.87 -7.51
C TYR A 602 -10.19 26.89 -6.18
N ARG A 603 -9.49 25.79 -5.86
CA ARG A 603 -8.73 25.69 -4.60
C ARG A 603 -7.64 26.75 -4.50
N GLN A 604 -6.93 27.02 -5.59
CA GLN A 604 -5.95 28.13 -5.65
C GLN A 604 -6.60 29.49 -5.42
N SER A 605 -7.81 29.72 -5.94
CA SER A 605 -8.54 31.00 -5.73
C SER A 605 -8.90 31.26 -4.27
N ILE A 606 -8.98 30.22 -3.45
CA ILE A 606 -9.22 30.30 -2.00
C ILE A 606 -7.95 30.07 -1.17
N GLY A 607 -6.76 30.15 -1.80
CA GLY A 607 -5.46 30.05 -1.12
C GLY A 607 -5.05 28.65 -0.65
N ARG A 608 -5.65 27.59 -1.21
CA ARG A 608 -5.29 26.20 -0.90
C ARG A 608 -4.35 25.61 -1.94
N SER A 609 -3.26 25.01 -1.50
CA SER A 609 -2.41 24.17 -2.35
C SER A 609 -3.13 22.86 -2.71
N VAL A 610 -2.78 22.29 -3.86
CA VAL A 610 -3.38 21.03 -4.33
C VAL A 610 -2.27 20.05 -4.69
N TYR A 611 -2.22 18.96 -3.94
CA TYR A 611 -1.41 17.79 -4.26
C TYR A 611 -2.28 16.75 -5.01
N PRO A 612 -1.72 15.90 -5.87
CA PRO A 612 -2.48 14.84 -6.54
C PRO A 612 -2.70 13.66 -5.59
N ASP A 613 -3.81 12.93 -5.77
CA ASP A 613 -3.98 11.66 -5.10
C ASP A 613 -2.76 10.75 -5.29
N ALA A 614 -2.44 9.95 -4.28
CA ALA A 614 -1.40 8.93 -4.36
C ALA A 614 -1.75 7.90 -5.44
N ASN A 615 -0.75 7.35 -6.11
CA ASN A 615 -0.91 6.45 -7.24
C ASN A 615 0.23 5.41 -7.37
N GLY A 616 1.00 5.17 -6.31
CA GLY A 616 2.16 4.26 -6.31
C GLY A 616 3.49 4.91 -6.69
N SER A 617 3.50 6.19 -7.07
CA SER A 617 4.73 6.95 -7.34
C SER A 617 5.35 7.51 -6.06
N LEU A 618 6.64 7.90 -6.14
CA LEU A 618 7.36 8.48 -5.00
C LEU A 618 6.69 9.74 -4.46
N ARG A 619 6.47 9.78 -3.15
CA ARG A 619 5.88 10.90 -2.41
C ARG A 619 6.65 11.22 -1.14
N ILE A 620 6.46 12.42 -0.66
CA ILE A 620 6.99 12.94 0.60
C ILE A 620 5.82 13.46 1.41
N THR A 621 5.81 13.10 2.69
CA THR A 621 4.90 13.65 3.70
C THR A 621 5.69 14.05 4.92
N TRP A 622 5.21 14.98 5.72
CA TRP A 622 5.89 15.40 6.95
C TRP A 622 4.89 15.72 8.05
N GLY A 623 5.38 15.68 9.27
CA GLY A 623 4.60 15.97 10.46
C GLY A 623 5.48 16.05 11.69
N LYS A 624 4.88 15.84 12.84
CA LYS A 624 5.57 15.88 14.14
C LYS A 624 5.27 14.60 14.92
N VAL A 625 6.25 14.17 15.70
CA VAL A 625 6.04 13.11 16.69
C VAL A 625 5.09 13.64 17.76
N THR A 626 3.92 13.06 17.85
CA THR A 626 2.91 13.48 18.83
C THR A 626 1.91 12.38 19.13
N GLY A 627 1.42 12.36 20.35
CA GLY A 627 0.30 11.55 20.74
C GLY A 627 -1.04 12.12 20.28
N ARG A 628 -2.11 11.71 20.97
CA ARG A 628 -3.47 12.17 20.69
C ARG A 628 -4.28 12.25 21.97
N THR A 629 -5.08 13.29 22.11
CA THR A 629 -6.09 13.38 23.17
C THR A 629 -7.46 13.56 22.54
N ARG A 630 -8.36 12.59 22.76
CA ARG A 630 -9.72 12.63 22.22
C ARG A 630 -10.68 11.86 23.12
N ASP A 631 -11.88 12.39 23.32
CA ASP A 631 -12.96 11.75 24.09
C ASP A 631 -12.52 11.25 25.48
N GLY A 632 -11.59 12.01 26.12
CA GLY A 632 -11.03 11.65 27.42
C GLY A 632 -9.93 10.58 27.38
N GLN A 633 -9.61 10.03 26.22
CA GLN A 633 -8.49 9.11 26.03
C GLN A 633 -7.22 9.88 25.67
N ILE A 634 -6.12 9.57 26.34
CA ILE A 634 -4.80 10.13 26.07
C ILE A 634 -3.93 9.00 25.51
N TRP A 635 -3.46 9.17 24.28
CA TRP A 635 -2.48 8.30 23.67
C TRP A 635 -1.12 8.98 23.72
N THR A 636 -0.20 8.39 24.47
CA THR A 636 1.19 8.86 24.50
C THR A 636 1.86 8.62 23.17
N PRO A 637 2.80 9.48 22.74
CA PRO A 637 3.44 9.35 21.44
C PRO A 637 4.38 8.14 21.32
N PHE A 638 4.73 7.49 22.43
CA PHE A 638 5.64 6.34 22.44
C PHE A 638 5.04 5.16 23.19
N THR A 639 5.36 3.95 22.71
CA THR A 639 5.26 2.71 23.48
C THR A 639 6.63 2.29 23.95
N THR A 640 6.69 1.41 24.95
CA THR A 640 7.95 1.04 25.60
C THR A 640 8.10 -0.49 25.74
N ALA A 641 9.32 -0.93 25.96
CA ALA A 641 9.63 -2.33 26.20
C ALA A 641 8.82 -2.92 27.39
N GLU A 642 8.58 -2.12 28.44
CA GLU A 642 7.74 -2.54 29.57
C GLU A 642 6.27 -2.74 29.14
N GLY A 643 5.77 -1.95 28.16
CA GLY A 643 4.45 -2.13 27.58
C GLY A 643 4.34 -3.43 26.78
N LEU A 644 5.39 -3.79 26.02
CA LEU A 644 5.48 -5.09 25.36
C LEU A 644 5.43 -6.22 26.39
N LEU A 645 6.22 -6.14 27.44
CA LEU A 645 6.23 -7.13 28.51
C LEU A 645 4.87 -7.25 29.21
N ALA A 646 4.16 -6.14 29.41
CA ALA A 646 2.82 -6.14 30.01
C ALA A 646 1.75 -6.83 29.14
N LYS A 647 1.90 -6.78 27.81
CA LYS A 647 1.03 -7.48 26.84
C LYS A 647 1.46 -8.94 26.63
N HIS A 648 2.69 -9.34 26.98
CA HIS A 648 3.18 -10.69 26.74
C HIS A 648 2.40 -11.72 27.54
N THR A 649 1.85 -12.73 26.86
CA THR A 649 1.06 -13.83 27.46
C THR A 649 1.76 -15.18 27.40
N GLY A 650 2.87 -15.31 26.67
CA GLY A 650 3.57 -16.56 26.41
C GLY A 650 2.81 -17.51 25.47
N LYS A 651 1.89 -17.00 24.67
CA LYS A 651 1.16 -17.78 23.66
C LYS A 651 0.49 -16.89 22.62
N GLY A 652 0.27 -17.45 21.41
CA GLY A 652 -0.46 -16.80 20.33
C GLY A 652 0.21 -15.53 19.83
N GLU A 653 -0.57 -14.52 19.49
CA GLU A 653 -0.09 -13.25 18.94
C GLU A 653 0.75 -12.43 19.92
N PHE A 654 0.59 -12.65 21.22
CA PHE A 654 1.31 -11.96 22.31
C PHE A 654 2.42 -12.83 22.92
N ASP A 655 3.11 -13.62 22.09
CA ASP A 655 4.21 -14.48 22.50
C ASP A 655 5.56 -13.91 22.04
N ALA A 656 6.15 -13.04 22.86
CA ALA A 656 7.49 -12.52 22.61
C ALA A 656 8.56 -13.59 22.94
N PRO A 657 9.66 -13.68 22.18
CA PRO A 657 10.73 -14.63 22.44
C PRO A 657 11.31 -14.49 23.86
N ASP A 658 11.67 -15.61 24.49
CA ASP A 658 12.23 -15.65 25.86
C ASP A 658 13.42 -14.72 26.04
N ALA A 659 14.28 -14.59 25.03
CA ALA A 659 15.43 -13.69 25.04
C ALA A 659 15.01 -12.22 25.18
N VAL A 660 13.94 -11.81 24.48
CA VAL A 660 13.35 -10.45 24.56
C VAL A 660 12.81 -10.22 25.98
N VAL A 661 12.00 -11.16 26.46
CA VAL A 661 11.37 -11.09 27.79
C VAL A 661 12.45 -10.99 28.88
N ALA A 662 13.49 -11.81 28.79
CA ALA A 662 14.62 -11.82 29.75
C ALA A 662 15.41 -10.50 29.73
N ALA A 663 15.71 -9.97 28.52
CA ALA A 663 16.44 -8.72 28.37
C ALA A 663 15.64 -7.51 28.89
N ILE A 664 14.32 -7.47 28.64
CA ILE A 664 13.45 -6.40 29.16
C ILE A 664 13.35 -6.47 30.68
N ARG A 665 13.16 -7.66 31.26
CA ARG A 665 13.14 -7.84 32.73
C ARG A 665 14.46 -7.43 33.39
N ALA A 666 15.59 -7.68 32.74
CA ALA A 666 16.91 -7.26 33.18
C ALA A 666 17.21 -5.79 32.91
N LYS A 667 16.34 -5.07 32.16
CA LYS A 667 16.58 -3.71 31.65
C LYS A 667 17.88 -3.57 30.87
N ASP A 668 18.30 -4.64 30.14
CA ASP A 668 19.51 -4.63 29.32
C ASP A 668 19.25 -3.88 27.99
N TYR A 669 19.00 -2.58 28.10
CA TYR A 669 18.73 -1.73 26.95
C TYR A 669 19.99 -1.10 26.34
N GLY A 670 21.13 -1.14 27.08
CA GLY A 670 22.40 -0.58 26.63
C GLY A 670 22.28 0.90 26.23
N PRO A 671 22.85 1.31 25.10
CA PRO A 671 22.82 2.69 24.64
C PRO A 671 21.50 3.11 23.96
N TYR A 672 20.49 2.22 23.90
CA TYR A 672 19.25 2.44 23.14
C TYR A 672 18.12 3.05 24.00
N VAL A 673 18.38 3.37 25.24
CA VAL A 673 17.46 4.06 26.14
C VAL A 673 17.14 5.45 25.57
N ALA A 674 15.84 5.81 25.50
CA ALA A 674 15.42 7.18 25.26
C ALA A 674 15.52 7.98 26.57
N PRO A 675 16.40 9.01 26.66
CA PRO A 675 16.61 9.72 27.93
C PRO A 675 15.35 10.31 28.53
N MET A 676 14.42 10.78 27.69
CA MET A 676 13.15 11.38 28.11
C MET A 676 12.15 10.37 28.67
N LEU A 677 12.25 9.08 28.26
CA LEU A 677 11.38 8.00 28.72
C LEU A 677 12.03 7.21 29.86
N GLY A 678 13.36 7.28 30.00
CA GLY A 678 14.14 6.46 30.94
C GLY A 678 14.13 4.96 30.61
N THR A 679 13.68 4.58 29.40
CA THR A 679 13.55 3.19 28.96
C THR A 679 13.72 3.07 27.43
N LEU A 680 13.61 1.85 26.90
CA LEU A 680 13.66 1.55 25.48
C LEU A 680 12.28 1.82 24.84
N PRO A 681 12.16 2.76 23.88
CA PRO A 681 10.95 2.91 23.07
C PRO A 681 10.82 1.72 22.12
N VAL A 682 9.58 1.32 21.78
CA VAL A 682 9.29 0.30 20.77
C VAL A 682 8.75 0.98 19.50
N ASP A 683 7.61 1.66 19.63
CA ASP A 683 6.99 2.38 18.51
C ASP A 683 6.71 3.82 18.89
N PHE A 684 6.55 4.67 17.87
CA PHE A 684 6.08 6.04 18.07
C PHE A 684 5.02 6.44 17.04
N MET A 685 4.18 7.41 17.42
CA MET A 685 3.19 8.03 16.54
C MET A 685 3.65 9.36 16.00
N SER A 686 3.16 9.69 14.81
CA SER A 686 3.32 11.03 14.22
C SER A 686 2.08 11.46 13.44
N THR A 687 2.06 12.74 13.04
CA THR A 687 1.03 13.32 12.17
C THR A 687 1.39 13.26 10.69
N VAL A 688 2.33 12.43 10.26
CA VAL A 688 2.61 12.24 8.84
C VAL A 688 1.44 11.55 8.15
N ASP A 689 1.19 11.96 6.94
CA ASP A 689 0.13 11.40 6.09
C ASP A 689 0.65 10.15 5.36
N ILE A 690 0.04 9.00 5.60
CA ILE A 690 0.41 7.72 4.99
C ILE A 690 -0.81 6.94 4.49
N THR A 691 -0.58 6.02 3.58
CA THR A 691 -1.55 5.01 3.14
C THR A 691 -0.83 3.71 2.80
N ASN A 692 -1.56 2.66 2.40
CA ASN A 692 -1.02 1.40 1.91
C ASN A 692 0.09 1.64 0.87
N GLY A 693 1.20 0.89 0.95
CA GLY A 693 2.40 1.10 0.13
C GLY A 693 3.47 1.95 0.84
N ASN A 694 3.11 2.75 1.86
CA ASN A 694 4.09 3.38 2.76
C ASN A 694 4.77 2.38 3.71
N SER A 695 4.28 1.15 3.82
CA SER A 695 4.97 0.09 4.59
C SER A 695 6.43 0.00 4.20
N GLY A 696 7.35 0.12 5.20
CA GLY A 696 8.80 0.14 5.01
C GLY A 696 9.39 1.48 4.57
N SER A 697 8.57 2.53 4.45
CA SER A 697 9.06 3.89 4.20
C SER A 697 9.97 4.35 5.32
N ALA A 698 11.14 4.87 4.95
CA ALA A 698 12.02 5.49 5.92
C ALA A 698 11.37 6.70 6.56
N THR A 699 11.36 6.73 7.90
CA THR A 699 11.05 7.93 8.66
C THR A 699 12.34 8.66 8.95
N LEU A 700 12.41 9.92 8.51
CA LEU A 700 13.60 10.75 8.56
C LEU A 700 13.38 11.94 9.49
N ASN A 701 14.40 12.33 10.24
CA ASN A 701 14.38 13.57 11.01
C ASN A 701 14.64 14.80 10.12
N GLY A 702 14.63 16.00 10.69
CA GLY A 702 14.88 17.24 9.95
C GLY A 702 16.25 17.34 9.27
N ARG A 703 17.22 16.47 9.60
CA ARG A 703 18.53 16.36 8.96
C ARG A 703 18.61 15.31 7.87
N GLY A 704 17.51 14.56 7.62
CA GLY A 704 17.47 13.45 6.66
C GLY A 704 18.11 12.16 7.18
N GLU A 705 18.26 12.04 8.48
CA GLU A 705 18.77 10.82 9.12
C GLU A 705 17.62 9.87 9.44
N PHE A 706 17.84 8.57 9.26
CA PHE A 706 16.88 7.51 9.53
C PHE A 706 16.61 7.38 11.04
N VAL A 707 15.35 7.49 11.44
CA VAL A 707 14.88 7.40 12.83
C VAL A 707 13.87 6.29 13.07
N GLY A 708 13.41 5.61 12.03
CA GLY A 708 12.45 4.53 12.12
C GLY A 708 11.86 4.15 10.75
N LEU A 709 10.90 3.25 10.76
CA LEU A 709 10.14 2.83 9.59
C LEU A 709 8.65 3.02 9.84
N ALA A 710 7.95 3.67 8.91
CA ALA A 710 6.50 3.66 8.91
C ALA A 710 6.01 2.25 8.57
N PHE A 711 5.04 1.72 9.33
CA PHE A 711 4.52 0.38 9.08
C PHE A 711 3.02 0.28 9.18
N ASP A 712 2.36 1.18 9.92
CA ASP A 712 0.93 1.12 10.17
C ASP A 712 0.35 2.53 10.41
N GLY A 713 -0.96 2.63 10.47
CA GLY A 713 -1.71 3.81 10.93
C GLY A 713 -2.68 3.42 12.04
N THR A 714 -3.38 4.40 12.60
CA THR A 714 -4.47 4.12 13.53
C THR A 714 -5.77 3.83 12.77
N LEU A 715 -6.58 2.89 13.25
CA LEU A 715 -7.81 2.46 12.57
C LEU A 715 -8.77 3.63 12.30
N GLU A 716 -8.84 4.60 13.20
CA GLU A 716 -9.66 5.79 13.00
C GLU A 716 -9.07 6.76 11.96
N GLY A 717 -7.79 6.59 11.62
CA GLY A 717 -7.07 7.40 10.64
C GLY A 717 -7.10 6.84 9.21
N VAL A 718 -7.56 5.59 8.98
CA VAL A 718 -7.57 5.00 7.62
C VAL A 718 -8.45 5.78 6.65
N ILE A 719 -9.49 6.44 7.15
CA ILE A 719 -10.39 7.30 6.36
C ILE A 719 -9.65 8.47 5.69
N SER A 720 -8.41 8.76 6.08
CA SER A 720 -7.56 9.78 5.44
C SER A 720 -7.33 9.54 3.96
N ASP A 721 -7.48 8.32 3.48
CA ASP A 721 -7.46 7.99 2.05
C ASP A 721 -8.56 8.70 1.26
N TRP A 722 -9.65 9.08 1.91
CA TRP A 722 -10.81 9.78 1.35
C TRP A 722 -10.91 11.23 1.82
N ALA A 723 -10.63 11.50 3.09
CA ALA A 723 -10.64 12.83 3.66
C ALA A 723 -9.75 12.90 4.92
N PRO A 724 -8.60 13.58 4.86
CA PRO A 724 -7.72 13.75 6.01
C PRO A 724 -8.43 14.43 7.19
N ASP A 725 -8.09 13.97 8.41
CA ASP A 725 -8.57 14.51 9.69
C ASP A 725 -7.40 14.57 10.68
N ALA A 726 -6.86 15.76 10.89
CA ALA A 726 -5.68 15.99 11.74
C ALA A 726 -5.87 15.53 13.20
N ASP A 727 -7.11 15.44 13.69
CA ASP A 727 -7.42 14.95 15.03
C ASP A 727 -7.44 13.42 15.12
N ARG A 728 -7.61 12.73 13.97
CA ARG A 728 -7.72 11.26 13.89
C ARG A 728 -6.48 10.59 13.35
N ASP A 729 -5.89 11.20 12.32
CA ASP A 729 -4.84 10.55 11.53
C ASP A 729 -3.54 10.50 12.33
N ARG A 730 -3.05 9.28 12.58
CA ARG A 730 -1.73 9.03 13.16
C ARG A 730 -1.07 7.88 12.42
N ALA A 731 0.15 8.14 11.95
CA ALA A 731 1.06 7.11 11.48
C ALA A 731 1.79 6.47 12.66
N ILE A 732 2.02 5.17 12.56
CA ILE A 732 2.75 4.36 13.54
C ILE A 732 4.08 3.94 12.92
N HIS A 733 5.16 4.14 13.68
CA HIS A 733 6.52 3.88 13.25
C HIS A 733 7.24 3.00 14.25
N VAL A 734 7.98 2.00 13.78
CA VAL A 734 8.93 1.30 14.63
C VAL A 734 10.13 2.21 14.90
N ASP A 735 10.50 2.38 16.16
CA ASP A 735 11.61 3.23 16.56
C ASP A 735 12.96 2.59 16.21
N SER A 736 13.85 3.34 15.57
CA SER A 736 15.18 2.84 15.19
C SER A 736 15.97 2.29 16.37
N ARG A 737 15.76 2.80 17.60
CA ARG A 737 16.40 2.32 18.82
C ARG A 737 15.97 0.89 19.17
N PHE A 738 14.67 0.55 18.98
CA PHE A 738 14.19 -0.82 19.15
C PHE A 738 14.76 -1.78 18.10
N MET A 739 14.81 -1.34 16.85
CA MET A 739 15.44 -2.09 15.76
C MET A 739 16.90 -2.41 16.09
N LEU A 740 17.68 -1.39 16.43
CA LEU A 740 19.10 -1.54 16.75
C LEU A 740 19.32 -2.38 18.01
N TRP A 741 18.47 -2.23 19.03
CA TRP A 741 18.53 -3.03 20.26
C TRP A 741 18.27 -4.53 19.96
N THR A 742 17.26 -4.82 19.19
CA THR A 742 16.93 -6.20 18.78
C THR A 742 18.11 -6.83 18.04
N MET A 743 18.66 -6.10 17.05
CA MET A 743 19.82 -6.56 16.26
C MET A 743 21.09 -6.76 17.12
N ASP A 744 21.30 -5.92 18.14
CA ASP A 744 22.52 -5.95 18.97
C ASP A 744 22.42 -6.96 20.12
N LYS A 745 21.31 -6.89 20.89
CA LYS A 745 21.17 -7.60 22.16
C LYS A 745 20.47 -8.95 22.05
N ILE A 746 19.57 -9.09 21.08
CA ILE A 746 18.78 -10.31 20.91
C ILE A 746 19.42 -11.21 19.85
N ASP A 747 19.63 -10.69 18.64
CA ASP A 747 19.98 -11.53 17.48
C ASP A 747 21.47 -11.50 17.12
N ALA A 748 22.28 -10.73 17.85
CA ALA A 748 23.72 -10.63 17.65
C ALA A 748 24.14 -10.27 16.20
N ALA A 749 23.37 -9.42 15.53
CA ALA A 749 23.57 -8.99 14.14
C ALA A 749 24.68 -7.91 13.99
N GLY A 750 25.75 -8.01 14.79
CA GLY A 750 26.82 -7.02 14.85
C GLY A 750 27.53 -6.75 13.52
N ARG A 751 27.48 -7.67 12.54
CA ARG A 751 27.95 -7.46 11.16
C ARG A 751 27.14 -6.35 10.48
N LEU A 752 25.84 -6.45 10.52
CA LEU A 752 24.93 -5.50 9.88
C LEU A 752 24.96 -4.13 10.55
N LEU A 753 25.03 -4.10 11.90
CA LEU A 753 25.19 -2.84 12.65
C LEU A 753 26.44 -2.08 12.22
N LYS A 754 27.59 -2.77 12.13
CA LYS A 754 28.84 -2.15 11.67
C LYS A 754 28.74 -1.62 10.24
N GLU A 755 28.08 -2.36 9.37
CA GLU A 755 27.85 -1.97 7.97
C GLU A 755 27.00 -0.69 7.87
N MET A 756 26.00 -0.53 8.75
CA MET A 756 25.19 0.68 8.88
C MET A 756 25.89 1.84 9.62
N GLY A 757 27.17 1.67 10.01
CA GLY A 757 27.92 2.68 10.76
C GLY A 757 27.54 2.76 12.26
N VAL A 758 26.81 1.77 12.77
CA VAL A 758 26.44 1.68 14.19
C VAL A 758 27.44 0.78 14.91
N ARG A 759 28.01 1.27 16.02
CA ARG A 759 28.87 0.44 16.85
C ARG A 759 28.02 -0.45 17.77
N PRO A 760 28.14 -1.80 17.67
CA PRO A 760 27.50 -2.69 18.62
C PRO A 760 27.93 -2.36 20.07
N SER A 761 27.04 -2.52 21.02
CA SER A 761 27.42 -2.43 22.42
C SER A 761 28.43 -3.59 22.74
N SER A 762 29.47 -3.32 23.50
CA SER A 762 30.45 -4.36 23.88
C SER A 762 29.74 -5.55 24.54
N ARG A 763 30.10 -6.77 24.10
CA ARG A 763 29.52 -8.09 24.43
C ARG A 763 28.90 -8.20 25.82
N SER A 764 27.72 -8.82 25.89
CA SER A 764 27.08 -9.18 27.15
C SER A 764 27.97 -10.07 28.00
N CYS A 765 27.77 -10.09 29.34
CA CYS A 765 28.54 -10.92 30.28
C CYS A 765 28.52 -12.44 29.98
N ALA A 766 27.66 -12.92 29.06
CA ALA A 766 27.59 -14.33 28.65
C ALA A 766 28.80 -14.78 27.80
N ASP A 767 29.40 -13.88 27.01
CA ASP A 767 30.60 -14.18 26.19
C ASP A 767 31.92 -14.19 26.93
N ARG A 768 31.96 -13.86 28.21
CA ARG A 768 33.19 -13.94 29.06
C ARG A 768 33.41 -15.31 29.69
N LYS A 769 32.55 -16.29 29.42
CA LYS A 769 32.65 -17.64 29.97
C LYS A 769 32.83 -18.72 28.89
N ARG A 770 33.41 -18.41 27.75
CA ARG A 770 33.97 -19.40 26.81
C ARG A 770 35.46 -19.18 26.64
#